data_b2fe5f55629f2cba0f43f33301db7b6a
#
_entry.id   b2fe5f55629f2cba0f43f33301db7b6a
#
_cell.length_a   1.000
_cell.length_b   1.000
_cell.length_c   1.000
_cell.angle_alpha   90.00
_cell.angle_beta   90.00
_cell.angle_gamma   90.00
#
_symmetry.space_group_name_H-M   'P 1'
#
loop_
_entity.id
_entity.type
_entity.pdbx_description
1 polymer ?
#
loop_
_entity_poly.entity_id
_entity_poly.type
_entity_poly.pdbx_seq_one_letter_code
_entity_poly.pdbx_strand_id
1 'polypeptide(L)'
;MRLIAAVLICISTSLQASIEAPGLSDREYRYLTLPNALKVLLISDPTTDKAAASMDVFVGTNNDPKEFPGLAHFLEHMLFLGTDQYPEAGEYQQFISDQAGSHNAFTAPEHTNYFFSLNPKALEPALDRFSRFFVAPTLDPAYVDREVNAVHSEYQSKLRDPARLSFEATKQGLNPNHPFSHFGAGNLSTLQKPGLLDALKRFYENEYSANRMALVVLGEEPLDRLEQIVTERFTEIPNRNLPSSIIDRPLFDTNRLPFVVQSKPATESRRLTLLFPVPDTDAFIDRAPLRYIGHLLGHEGEGSLLANLKARGYANGLSAGESLGMTESRSFSISVSLTPEGLTHRDTIIEEILRTIRLIETTGIDAWRFEELKVISDANFKFEEESDPQNVVTYLSEKLHSVPPQNLFTHGRLLEQFDHQLIQDMLSWLTPEQMLVRVTAPEIEPSETTTYYPTQIHRFPLEKNRLDAFQNARKEVSQIVRLPDPNPFIKAPGEPLPKTRKATIETQPRVLFFSEGALGYVLTENRYSQPKSDIYIRLRTPLASNSPEASIMSDLLSDAINEHLNSMSYAAALAGAGFSAQATQSGITLQFSGYHQSLIPLVNQVLDSLPIPLIDESTWSRLQQLKSQSLARVQAARPSSRLFDEITAELMPLAYSQTELNDAFESIDRQTFHQYQKAFFSGFKTEMFLHGPVSRDEGKALLESWVQRLPIDNSTPDIQVTTNPWSGESIRSYQYDHPDQAATVLYIDTNTDPGSRILNQLAGNLIEAPFYTRLRTEKQLGYITFATAFPLYNTPILTGAIQSPTANPDELADAIQNEFEGFAAMVEAMPDDQFESQRLSLLDQLLNPPSTQGELSNAIWSAIGLRRPFSDRMEQVATLESLTKDQFVAYLKQRIQNPVVLKAYHSNG
;
A
#
# COMPACT_ATOMS: atom_id res chain seq x y z
N MET A 1 -64.81 34.88 -25.78
CA MET A 1 -63.77 33.87 -26.14
C MET A 1 -62.55 34.19 -25.32
N ARG A 2 -62.29 33.45 -24.26
CA ARG A 2 -61.11 33.55 -23.44
C ARG A 2 -60.24 32.32 -23.78
N LEU A 3 -59.09 32.53 -24.37
CA LEU A 3 -58.03 31.45 -24.51
C LEU A 3 -57.38 31.19 -23.14
N ILE A 4 -57.47 29.94 -22.69
CA ILE A 4 -56.71 29.41 -21.57
C ILE A 4 -55.46 28.77 -22.17
N ALA A 5 -54.31 29.39 -21.92
CA ALA A 5 -53.01 28.77 -22.24
C ALA A 5 -52.67 27.77 -21.12
N ALA A 6 -52.70 26.49 -21.42
CA ALA A 6 -52.21 25.43 -20.54
C ALA A 6 -50.68 25.39 -20.65
N VAL A 7 -49.98 25.76 -19.57
CA VAL A 7 -48.55 25.51 -19.44
C VAL A 7 -48.38 24.05 -19.01
N LEU A 8 -47.91 23.20 -19.94
CA LEU A 8 -47.43 21.85 -19.62
C LEU A 8 -46.06 21.97 -18.91
N ILE A 9 -46.05 21.80 -17.61
CA ILE A 9 -44.82 21.56 -16.86
C ILE A 9 -44.46 20.09 -17.09
N CYS A 10 -43.50 19.85 -17.99
CA CYS A 10 -42.86 18.55 -18.11
C CYS A 10 -41.99 18.35 -16.85
N ILE A 11 -42.54 17.66 -15.87
CA ILE A 11 -41.71 17.07 -14.80
C ILE A 11 -40.99 15.89 -15.43
N SER A 12 -39.74 16.11 -15.87
CA SER A 12 -38.83 15.03 -16.20
C SER A 12 -38.44 14.36 -14.89
N THR A 13 -39.15 13.32 -14.49
CA THR A 13 -38.68 12.35 -13.54
C THR A 13 -37.49 11.62 -14.22
N SER A 14 -36.28 12.11 -13.99
CA SER A 14 -35.07 11.32 -14.25
C SER A 14 -35.19 10.08 -13.37
N LEU A 15 -35.40 8.90 -13.98
CA LEU A 15 -35.15 7.64 -13.30
C LEU A 15 -33.64 7.70 -12.96
N GLN A 16 -33.34 8.07 -11.73
CA GLN A 16 -31.99 7.88 -11.18
C GLN A 16 -31.80 6.38 -11.09
N ALA A 17 -30.94 5.82 -11.96
CA ALA A 17 -30.52 4.44 -11.83
C ALA A 17 -29.88 4.26 -10.43
N SER A 18 -30.41 3.33 -9.65
CA SER A 18 -29.84 3.01 -8.33
C SER A 18 -28.42 2.53 -8.51
N ILE A 19 -27.49 3.15 -7.82
CA ILE A 19 -26.10 2.71 -7.77
C ILE A 19 -26.06 1.48 -6.88
N GLU A 20 -25.60 0.35 -7.40
CA GLU A 20 -25.42 -0.89 -6.65
C GLU A 20 -24.10 -0.79 -5.86
N ALA A 21 -24.20 -0.62 -4.54
CA ALA A 21 -23.07 -0.50 -3.63
C ALA A 21 -22.81 -1.83 -2.88
N PRO A 22 -21.62 -2.04 -2.28
CA PRO A 22 -21.34 -3.20 -1.44
C PRO A 22 -22.37 -3.39 -0.32
N GLY A 23 -22.71 -4.64 -0.03
CA GLY A 23 -23.90 -4.99 0.76
C GLY A 23 -23.88 -4.60 2.24
N LEU A 24 -22.75 -4.11 2.79
CA LEU A 24 -22.63 -3.67 4.18
C LEU A 24 -22.55 -2.14 4.33
N SER A 25 -22.54 -1.40 3.24
CA SER A 25 -22.50 0.07 3.28
C SER A 25 -23.86 0.66 3.62
N ASP A 26 -23.89 1.54 4.62
CA ASP A 26 -25.08 2.36 4.97
C ASP A 26 -25.05 3.72 4.24
N ARG A 27 -24.12 3.94 3.31
CA ARG A 27 -23.91 5.17 2.54
C ARG A 27 -24.99 5.36 1.49
N GLU A 28 -25.43 6.60 1.30
CA GLU A 28 -26.34 6.99 0.22
C GLU A 28 -25.55 7.64 -0.92
N TYR A 29 -25.96 7.38 -2.15
CA TYR A 29 -25.23 7.82 -3.34
C TYR A 29 -26.12 8.59 -4.30
N ARG A 30 -25.60 9.67 -4.89
CA ARG A 30 -26.28 10.43 -5.96
C ARG A 30 -25.26 10.83 -7.03
N TYR A 31 -25.52 10.40 -8.26
CA TYR A 31 -24.80 10.89 -9.43
C TYR A 31 -25.57 12.04 -10.08
N LEU A 32 -24.85 13.07 -10.51
CA LEU A 32 -25.37 14.18 -11.32
C LEU A 32 -24.31 14.72 -12.28
N THR A 33 -24.77 15.44 -13.28
CA THR A 33 -23.89 16.20 -14.17
C THR A 33 -24.26 17.67 -14.03
N LEU A 34 -23.32 18.52 -13.66
CA LEU A 34 -23.55 19.95 -13.50
C LEU A 34 -23.79 20.64 -14.87
N PRO A 35 -24.37 21.86 -14.91
CA PRO A 35 -24.59 22.60 -16.14
C PRO A 35 -23.35 22.85 -16.99
N ASN A 36 -22.17 22.88 -16.37
CA ASN A 36 -20.86 22.99 -17.05
C ASN A 36 -20.30 21.64 -17.52
N ALA A 37 -21.10 20.56 -17.47
CA ALA A 37 -20.75 19.18 -17.84
C ALA A 37 -19.73 18.50 -16.90
N LEU A 38 -19.45 19.02 -15.71
CA LEU A 38 -18.71 18.31 -14.66
C LEU A 38 -19.53 17.11 -14.18
N LYS A 39 -18.92 15.92 -14.20
CA LYS A 39 -19.50 14.71 -13.59
C LYS A 39 -19.32 14.74 -12.08
N VAL A 40 -20.36 14.45 -11.32
CA VAL A 40 -20.30 14.48 -9.85
C VAL A 40 -20.95 13.24 -9.26
N LEU A 41 -20.27 12.63 -8.27
CA LEU A 41 -20.84 11.64 -7.39
C LEU A 41 -20.83 12.17 -5.95
N LEU A 42 -22.00 12.21 -5.33
CA LEU A 42 -22.17 12.59 -3.92
C LEU A 42 -22.39 11.34 -3.09
N ILE A 43 -21.73 11.29 -1.93
CA ILE A 43 -21.82 10.20 -0.96
C ILE A 43 -22.16 10.79 0.40
N SER A 44 -23.33 10.44 0.91
CA SER A 44 -23.78 10.82 2.26
C SER A 44 -23.52 9.67 3.22
N ASP A 45 -22.72 9.93 4.24
CA ASP A 45 -22.39 8.99 5.31
C ASP A 45 -22.52 9.70 6.66
N PRO A 46 -23.71 9.66 7.32
CA PRO A 46 -23.93 10.36 8.58
C PRO A 46 -23.04 9.88 9.75
N THR A 47 -22.30 8.79 9.56
CA THR A 47 -21.45 8.19 10.59
C THR A 47 -19.96 8.33 10.30
N THR A 48 -19.60 9.00 9.21
CA THR A 48 -18.20 9.17 8.83
C THR A 48 -17.43 10.02 9.85
N ASP A 49 -16.24 9.60 10.19
CA ASP A 49 -15.30 10.35 11.02
C ASP A 49 -14.48 11.38 10.23
N LYS A 50 -14.46 11.23 8.89
CA LYS A 50 -13.79 12.15 7.96
C LYS A 50 -14.66 12.41 6.75
N ALA A 51 -14.76 13.68 6.35
CA ALA A 51 -15.20 14.03 5.02
C ALA A 51 -14.04 14.04 4.04
N ALA A 52 -14.31 13.79 2.76
CA ALA A 52 -13.29 13.76 1.74
C ALA A 52 -13.84 14.25 0.38
N ALA A 53 -12.97 14.79 -0.45
CA ALA A 53 -13.28 15.08 -1.84
C ALA A 53 -12.10 14.79 -2.75
N SER A 54 -12.42 14.39 -3.98
CA SER A 54 -11.44 14.16 -5.04
C SER A 54 -11.94 14.70 -6.37
N MET A 55 -11.08 15.46 -7.04
CA MET A 55 -11.26 15.90 -8.42
C MET A 55 -10.26 15.18 -9.30
N ASP A 56 -10.75 14.36 -10.21
CA ASP A 56 -9.92 13.75 -11.25
C ASP A 56 -10.08 14.50 -12.57
N VAL A 57 -8.96 14.91 -13.13
CA VAL A 57 -8.88 15.58 -14.44
C VAL A 57 -8.32 14.58 -15.43
N PHE A 58 -9.07 14.25 -16.49
CA PHE A 58 -8.65 13.26 -17.49
C PHE A 58 -7.61 13.87 -18.46
N VAL A 59 -6.49 14.29 -17.87
CA VAL A 59 -5.31 14.90 -18.49
C VAL A 59 -4.10 14.55 -17.63
N GLY A 60 -3.05 14.00 -18.23
CA GLY A 60 -1.84 13.60 -17.52
C GLY A 60 -0.58 13.83 -18.33
N THR A 61 0.50 13.11 -18.01
CA THR A 61 1.80 13.28 -18.68
C THR A 61 1.79 12.92 -20.17
N ASN A 62 0.80 12.16 -20.63
CA ASN A 62 0.61 11.90 -22.07
C ASN A 62 0.24 13.16 -22.87
N ASN A 63 -0.22 14.21 -22.18
CA ASN A 63 -0.59 15.50 -22.76
C ASN A 63 0.56 16.51 -22.74
N ASP A 64 1.70 16.16 -22.17
CA ASP A 64 2.86 17.07 -22.09
C ASP A 64 3.29 17.55 -23.47
N PRO A 65 3.50 18.86 -23.67
CA PRO A 65 4.13 19.34 -24.89
C PRO A 65 5.58 18.84 -24.95
N LYS A 66 6.03 18.50 -26.16
CA LYS A 66 7.38 17.93 -26.38
C LYS A 66 8.51 18.82 -25.85
N GLU A 67 8.29 20.13 -25.79
CA GLU A 67 9.25 21.14 -25.33
C GLU A 67 9.42 21.13 -23.81
N PHE A 68 8.37 20.71 -23.07
CA PHE A 68 8.30 20.73 -21.61
C PHE A 68 7.80 19.40 -21.02
N PRO A 69 8.58 18.31 -21.14
CA PRO A 69 8.23 17.03 -20.48
C PRO A 69 8.14 17.23 -18.96
N GLY A 70 7.05 16.78 -18.36
CA GLY A 70 6.73 16.97 -16.94
C GLY A 70 5.90 18.22 -16.64
N LEU A 71 5.31 18.86 -17.66
CA LEU A 71 4.50 20.06 -17.46
C LEU A 71 3.19 19.78 -16.72
N ALA A 72 2.57 18.63 -16.97
CA ALA A 72 1.37 18.21 -16.24
C ALA A 72 1.65 18.03 -14.73
N HIS A 73 2.75 17.37 -14.40
CA HIS A 73 3.21 17.22 -13.02
C HIS A 73 3.59 18.58 -12.38
N PHE A 74 4.24 19.45 -13.13
CA PHE A 74 4.54 20.81 -12.67
C PHE A 74 3.27 21.63 -12.43
N LEU A 75 2.23 21.48 -13.25
CA LEU A 75 0.94 22.12 -13.03
C LEU A 75 0.27 21.62 -11.75
N GLU A 76 0.36 20.31 -11.47
CA GLU A 76 -0.11 19.74 -10.21
C GLU A 76 0.44 20.50 -9.01
N HIS A 77 1.75 20.72 -8.93
CA HIS A 77 2.40 21.48 -7.85
C HIS A 77 1.89 22.93 -7.78
N MET A 78 1.78 23.58 -8.92
CA MET A 78 1.47 25.01 -8.98
C MET A 78 0.02 25.33 -8.58
N LEU A 79 -0.93 24.38 -8.70
CA LEU A 79 -2.33 24.61 -8.30
C LEU A 79 -2.52 24.76 -6.79
N PHE A 80 -1.61 24.24 -5.98
CA PHE A 80 -1.64 24.38 -4.52
C PHE A 80 -1.16 25.76 -4.01
N LEU A 81 -0.61 26.60 -4.89
CA LEU A 81 0.15 27.79 -4.47
C LEU A 81 -0.62 29.11 -4.53
N GLY A 82 -1.93 29.03 -4.54
CA GLY A 82 -2.81 30.16 -4.44
C GLY A 82 -3.80 30.28 -5.57
N THR A 83 -4.92 30.89 -5.25
CA THR A 83 -6.06 31.15 -6.12
C THR A 83 -6.49 32.60 -6.02
N ASP A 84 -7.43 33.03 -6.84
CA ASP A 84 -7.97 34.39 -6.81
C ASP A 84 -8.57 34.78 -5.45
N GLN A 85 -9.21 33.84 -4.75
CA GLN A 85 -9.83 34.09 -3.44
C GLN A 85 -8.90 33.78 -2.27
N TYR A 86 -7.95 32.87 -2.45
CA TYR A 86 -6.97 32.44 -1.44
C TYR A 86 -5.57 32.57 -2.01
N PRO A 87 -5.02 33.82 -2.13
CA PRO A 87 -3.80 34.07 -2.86
C PRO A 87 -2.51 33.65 -2.13
N GLU A 88 -2.57 33.45 -0.81
CA GLU A 88 -1.40 33.14 0.00
C GLU A 88 -0.97 31.67 -0.20
N ALA A 89 0.28 31.47 -0.63
CA ALA A 89 0.85 30.13 -0.75
C ALA A 89 0.92 29.45 0.63
N GLY A 90 0.40 28.21 0.71
CA GLY A 90 0.36 27.45 1.97
C GLY A 90 -0.94 27.62 2.78
N GLU A 91 -1.81 28.56 2.42
CA GLU A 91 -3.10 28.77 3.12
C GLU A 91 -3.98 27.52 3.06
N TYR A 92 -4.11 26.91 1.88
CA TYR A 92 -4.87 25.69 1.71
C TYR A 92 -4.33 24.54 2.55
N GLN A 93 -3.01 24.31 2.50
CA GLN A 93 -2.34 23.28 3.28
C GLN A 93 -2.54 23.50 4.79
N GLN A 94 -2.38 24.74 5.22
CA GLN A 94 -2.57 25.12 6.63
C GLN A 94 -4.03 24.89 7.06
N PHE A 95 -5.00 25.32 6.24
CA PHE A 95 -6.42 25.12 6.53
C PHE A 95 -6.76 23.63 6.69
N ILE A 96 -6.31 22.76 5.75
CA ILE A 96 -6.56 21.32 5.84
C ILE A 96 -5.92 20.71 7.10
N SER A 97 -4.67 21.09 7.39
CA SER A 97 -3.95 20.64 8.59
C SER A 97 -4.64 21.07 9.90
N ASP A 98 -5.12 22.33 9.96
CA ASP A 98 -5.84 22.88 11.13
C ASP A 98 -7.15 22.13 11.41
N GLN A 99 -7.72 21.48 10.37
CA GLN A 99 -8.91 20.63 10.49
C GLN A 99 -8.57 19.14 10.63
N ALA A 100 -7.34 18.82 11.08
CA ALA A 100 -6.81 17.45 11.23
C ALA A 100 -6.97 16.62 9.94
N GLY A 101 -6.85 17.28 8.81
CA GLY A 101 -6.97 16.71 7.49
C GLY A 101 -5.64 16.39 6.86
N SER A 102 -5.73 15.72 5.73
CA SER A 102 -4.63 15.46 4.79
C SER A 102 -5.05 15.84 3.38
N HIS A 103 -4.10 16.21 2.57
CA HIS A 103 -4.28 16.48 1.14
C HIS A 103 -3.12 15.90 0.35
N ASN A 104 -3.36 15.57 -0.89
CA ASN A 104 -2.32 15.21 -1.83
C ASN A 104 -2.84 15.34 -3.27
N ALA A 105 -1.95 15.08 -4.23
CA ALA A 105 -2.29 14.89 -5.62
C ALA A 105 -1.33 13.88 -6.25
N PHE A 106 -1.65 13.42 -7.44
CA PHE A 106 -0.74 12.66 -8.27
C PHE A 106 -1.03 12.87 -9.76
N THR A 107 0.03 12.83 -10.56
CA THR A 107 -0.06 12.88 -12.02
C THR A 107 0.30 11.53 -12.61
N ALA A 108 -0.68 10.91 -13.25
CA ALA A 108 -0.57 9.67 -14.01
C ALA A 108 -0.38 9.95 -15.53
N PRO A 109 -0.21 8.93 -16.37
CA PRO A 109 -0.11 9.15 -17.80
C PRO A 109 -1.34 9.81 -18.44
N GLU A 110 -2.55 9.42 -18.04
CA GLU A 110 -3.82 9.87 -18.66
C GLU A 110 -4.63 10.83 -17.78
N HIS A 111 -4.31 10.97 -16.51
CA HIS A 111 -5.08 11.81 -15.58
C HIS A 111 -4.23 12.40 -14.47
N THR A 112 -4.73 13.49 -13.86
CA THR A 112 -4.18 14.12 -12.67
C THR A 112 -5.30 14.19 -11.62
N ASN A 113 -5.04 13.68 -10.42
CA ASN A 113 -6.01 13.59 -9.35
C ASN A 113 -5.59 14.49 -8.18
N TYR A 114 -6.52 15.26 -7.64
CA TYR A 114 -6.37 16.12 -6.47
C TYR A 114 -7.36 15.69 -5.41
N PHE A 115 -6.94 15.55 -4.17
CA PHE A 115 -7.82 15.07 -3.12
C PHE A 115 -7.44 15.58 -1.73
N PHE A 116 -8.43 15.56 -0.85
CA PHE A 116 -8.23 15.85 0.57
C PHE A 116 -9.21 15.04 1.43
N SER A 117 -8.87 14.90 2.72
CA SER A 117 -9.78 14.48 3.79
C SER A 117 -9.59 15.37 5.01
N LEU A 118 -10.64 15.53 5.83
CA LEU A 118 -10.61 16.39 7.02
C LEU A 118 -11.82 16.13 7.93
N ASN A 119 -11.89 16.84 9.06
CA ASN A 119 -13.04 16.82 9.94
C ASN A 119 -14.34 17.16 9.17
N PRO A 120 -15.41 16.35 9.25
CA PRO A 120 -16.65 16.55 8.47
C PRO A 120 -17.23 17.95 8.56
N LYS A 121 -17.18 18.59 9.72
CA LYS A 121 -17.71 19.94 9.94
C LYS A 121 -17.01 21.04 9.12
N ALA A 122 -15.83 20.76 8.57
CA ALA A 122 -15.07 21.69 7.77
C ALA A 122 -15.17 21.42 6.26
N LEU A 123 -16.02 20.47 5.82
CA LEU A 123 -16.14 20.08 4.41
C LEU A 123 -16.52 21.27 3.52
N GLU A 124 -17.53 22.06 3.87
CA GLU A 124 -18.00 23.16 3.04
C GLU A 124 -16.93 24.24 2.81
N PRO A 125 -16.22 24.79 3.81
CA PRO A 125 -15.12 25.73 3.59
C PRO A 125 -13.90 25.11 2.90
N ALA A 126 -13.69 23.79 2.99
CA ALA A 126 -12.66 23.09 2.23
C ALA A 126 -13.02 23.02 0.73
N LEU A 127 -14.25 22.64 0.41
CA LEU A 127 -14.75 22.61 -0.97
C LEU A 127 -14.73 23.99 -1.64
N ASP A 128 -14.94 25.06 -0.88
CA ASP A 128 -14.83 26.42 -1.36
C ASP A 128 -13.39 26.70 -1.87
N ARG A 129 -12.37 26.43 -1.07
CA ARG A 129 -10.97 26.53 -1.43
C ARG A 129 -10.56 25.63 -2.59
N PHE A 130 -10.98 24.37 -2.50
CA PHE A 130 -10.64 23.33 -3.48
C PHE A 130 -11.19 23.63 -4.86
N SER A 131 -12.43 24.13 -4.96
CA SER A 131 -13.05 24.51 -6.24
C SER A 131 -12.23 25.56 -6.98
N ARG A 132 -11.56 26.49 -6.25
CA ARG A 132 -10.82 27.59 -6.86
C ARG A 132 -9.57 27.15 -7.62
N PHE A 133 -8.99 25.97 -7.34
CA PHE A 133 -7.90 25.39 -8.13
C PHE A 133 -8.30 25.24 -9.61
N PHE A 134 -9.57 24.92 -9.85
CA PHE A 134 -10.11 24.61 -11.18
C PHE A 134 -10.86 25.80 -11.81
N VAL A 135 -11.14 26.82 -11.01
CA VAL A 135 -11.81 28.05 -11.50
C VAL A 135 -10.80 29.14 -11.85
N ALA A 136 -9.91 29.48 -10.91
CA ALA A 136 -9.02 30.64 -11.07
C ALA A 136 -7.72 30.51 -10.24
N PRO A 137 -6.84 29.55 -10.56
CA PRO A 137 -5.52 29.48 -9.93
C PRO A 137 -4.67 30.71 -10.33
N THR A 138 -3.85 31.23 -9.41
CA THR A 138 -3.00 32.40 -9.68
C THR A 138 -1.84 32.08 -10.62
N LEU A 139 -1.28 30.87 -10.54
CA LEU A 139 -0.06 30.46 -11.25
C LEU A 139 1.01 31.55 -11.16
N ASP A 140 1.33 31.95 -9.91
CA ASP A 140 2.17 33.08 -9.60
C ASP A 140 3.62 32.85 -10.05
N PRO A 141 4.22 33.74 -10.87
CA PRO A 141 5.60 33.66 -11.31
C PRO A 141 6.62 33.61 -10.16
N ALA A 142 6.29 34.18 -9.00
CA ALA A 142 7.19 34.20 -7.84
C ALA A 142 7.53 32.80 -7.31
N TYR A 143 6.68 31.80 -7.55
CA TYR A 143 6.87 30.43 -7.06
C TYR A 143 7.44 29.46 -8.12
N VAL A 144 7.51 29.85 -9.39
CA VAL A 144 7.92 28.98 -10.50
C VAL A 144 9.29 28.33 -10.25
N ASP A 145 10.31 29.13 -9.97
CA ASP A 145 11.70 28.63 -9.78
C ASP A 145 11.77 27.70 -8.54
N ARG A 146 11.04 28.02 -7.48
CA ARG A 146 10.97 27.21 -6.28
C ARG A 146 10.37 25.83 -6.59
N GLU A 147 9.25 25.80 -7.30
CA GLU A 147 8.56 24.52 -7.61
C GLU A 147 9.30 23.71 -8.68
N VAL A 148 9.97 24.32 -9.62
CA VAL A 148 10.89 23.60 -10.54
C VAL A 148 11.98 22.88 -9.74
N ASN A 149 12.53 23.51 -8.68
CA ASN A 149 13.49 22.87 -7.79
C ASN A 149 12.86 21.76 -6.94
N ALA A 150 11.60 21.90 -6.49
CA ALA A 150 10.86 20.88 -5.78
C ALA A 150 10.67 19.63 -6.65
N VAL A 151 10.14 19.78 -7.87
CA VAL A 151 10.00 18.70 -8.86
C VAL A 151 11.36 18.05 -9.17
N HIS A 152 12.42 18.85 -9.31
CA HIS A 152 13.76 18.29 -9.53
C HIS A 152 14.27 17.46 -8.34
N SER A 153 14.02 17.90 -7.12
CA SER A 153 14.40 17.17 -5.92
C SER A 153 13.65 15.84 -5.80
N GLU A 154 12.37 15.81 -6.19
CA GLU A 154 11.59 14.58 -6.27
C GLU A 154 12.12 13.61 -7.32
N TYR A 155 12.43 14.13 -8.52
CA TYR A 155 13.09 13.34 -9.55
C TYR A 155 14.41 12.76 -9.06
N GLN A 156 15.26 13.55 -8.39
CA GLN A 156 16.51 13.06 -7.82
C GLN A 156 16.29 11.94 -6.80
N SER A 157 15.26 12.06 -5.96
CA SER A 157 14.93 11.04 -4.95
C SER A 157 14.60 9.66 -5.56
N LYS A 158 14.23 9.61 -6.84
CA LYS A 158 13.83 8.43 -7.60
C LYS A 158 14.90 7.87 -8.53
N LEU A 159 16.08 8.50 -8.64
CA LEU A 159 17.14 8.05 -9.55
C LEU A 159 17.69 6.65 -9.25
N ARG A 160 17.55 6.19 -7.99
CA ARG A 160 17.97 4.85 -7.55
C ARG A 160 16.79 3.97 -7.13
N ASP A 161 15.56 4.43 -7.32
CA ASP A 161 14.37 3.65 -6.98
C ASP A 161 14.25 2.43 -7.92
N PRO A 162 14.30 1.18 -7.39
CA PRO A 162 14.29 -0.02 -8.23
C PRO A 162 13.04 -0.15 -9.09
N ALA A 163 11.88 0.29 -8.59
CA ALA A 163 10.62 0.23 -9.33
C ALA A 163 10.64 1.21 -10.50
N ARG A 164 11.14 2.44 -10.28
CA ARG A 164 11.27 3.46 -11.32
C ARG A 164 12.25 3.03 -12.42
N LEU A 165 13.41 2.49 -12.04
CA LEU A 165 14.40 1.97 -13.01
C LEU A 165 13.83 0.79 -13.81
N SER A 166 13.12 -0.13 -13.15
CA SER A 166 12.43 -1.25 -13.82
C SER A 166 11.35 -0.77 -14.79
N PHE A 167 10.60 0.26 -14.42
CA PHE A 167 9.59 0.88 -15.27
C PHE A 167 10.22 1.57 -16.49
N GLU A 168 11.32 2.28 -16.32
CA GLU A 168 12.07 2.89 -17.42
C GLU A 168 12.57 1.84 -18.42
N ALA A 169 13.10 0.70 -17.94
CA ALA A 169 13.46 -0.42 -18.80
C ALA A 169 12.24 -0.97 -19.58
N THR A 170 11.04 -1.01 -18.98
CA THR A 170 9.82 -1.44 -19.65
C THR A 170 9.49 -0.53 -20.84
N LYS A 171 9.55 0.79 -20.64
CA LYS A 171 9.28 1.80 -21.67
C LYS A 171 10.13 1.61 -22.92
N GLN A 172 11.37 1.10 -22.77
CA GLN A 172 12.28 0.87 -23.89
C GLN A 172 11.81 -0.24 -24.85
N GLY A 173 10.91 -1.12 -24.39
CA GLY A 173 10.27 -2.17 -25.20
C GLY A 173 8.96 -1.75 -25.85
N LEU A 174 8.36 -0.65 -25.42
CA LEU A 174 7.07 -0.15 -25.92
C LEU A 174 7.21 0.65 -27.23
N ASN A 175 6.09 1.14 -27.74
CA ASN A 175 6.06 2.02 -28.91
C ASN A 175 6.74 3.37 -28.56
N PRO A 176 7.88 3.69 -29.17
CA PRO A 176 8.63 4.92 -28.84
C PRO A 176 7.89 6.19 -29.26
N ASN A 177 6.87 6.07 -30.13
CA ASN A 177 6.05 7.20 -30.55
C ASN A 177 4.83 7.41 -29.64
N HIS A 178 4.52 6.49 -28.72
CA HIS A 178 3.45 6.68 -27.76
C HIS A 178 3.94 7.62 -26.63
N PRO A 179 3.17 8.65 -26.22
CA PRO A 179 3.58 9.59 -25.17
C PRO A 179 3.99 8.91 -23.86
N PHE A 180 3.35 7.83 -23.48
CA PHE A 180 3.70 7.03 -22.30
C PHE A 180 5.18 6.58 -22.26
N SER A 181 5.81 6.39 -23.44
CA SER A 181 7.23 6.04 -23.53
C SER A 181 8.16 7.22 -23.22
N HIS A 182 7.63 8.45 -23.15
CA HIS A 182 8.40 9.64 -22.88
C HIS A 182 8.59 9.88 -21.37
N PHE A 183 9.47 10.83 -21.04
CA PHE A 183 9.69 11.28 -19.69
C PHE A 183 8.58 12.25 -19.26
N GLY A 184 7.94 11.99 -18.12
CA GLY A 184 6.80 12.77 -17.62
C GLY A 184 6.96 13.31 -16.21
N ALA A 185 8.06 12.98 -15.48
CA ALA A 185 8.22 13.47 -14.11
C ALA A 185 8.64 14.95 -14.04
N GLY A 186 9.35 15.45 -15.07
CA GLY A 186 9.94 16.77 -15.01
C GLY A 186 11.27 16.82 -14.24
N ASN A 187 12.14 17.72 -14.59
CA ASN A 187 13.37 18.07 -13.88
C ASN A 187 13.91 19.42 -14.36
N LEU A 188 15.03 19.91 -13.79
CA LEU A 188 15.66 21.17 -14.23
C LEU A 188 15.91 21.23 -15.74
N SER A 189 16.37 20.14 -16.37
CA SER A 189 16.69 20.14 -17.80
C SER A 189 15.46 20.23 -18.71
N THR A 190 14.29 19.79 -18.23
CA THR A 190 13.04 19.82 -19.00
C THR A 190 12.17 21.03 -18.70
N LEU A 191 12.21 21.54 -17.46
CA LEU A 191 11.32 22.62 -16.99
C LEU A 191 12.02 23.98 -16.87
N GLN A 192 13.32 24.06 -16.51
CA GLN A 192 14.02 25.36 -16.40
C GLN A 192 14.36 25.92 -17.77
N LYS A 193 13.33 26.32 -18.51
CA LYS A 193 13.46 26.84 -19.88
C LYS A 193 12.69 28.16 -20.05
N PRO A 194 13.12 29.04 -20.94
CA PRO A 194 12.34 30.24 -21.28
C PRO A 194 10.93 29.90 -21.75
N GLY A 195 9.92 30.60 -21.25
CA GLY A 195 8.53 30.42 -21.64
C GLY A 195 7.78 29.34 -20.87
N LEU A 196 8.37 28.77 -19.81
CA LEU A 196 7.70 27.74 -18.98
C LEU A 196 6.34 28.22 -18.44
N LEU A 197 6.29 29.41 -17.83
CA LEU A 197 5.03 29.93 -17.26
C LEU A 197 3.96 30.17 -18.33
N ASP A 198 4.33 30.65 -19.49
CA ASP A 198 3.39 30.81 -20.61
C ASP A 198 2.90 29.45 -21.15
N ALA A 199 3.78 28.47 -21.17
CA ALA A 199 3.41 27.10 -21.55
C ALA A 199 2.46 26.50 -20.50
N LEU A 200 2.71 26.70 -19.21
CA LEU A 200 1.89 26.24 -18.11
C LEU A 200 0.47 26.83 -18.17
N LYS A 201 0.36 28.15 -18.35
CA LYS A 201 -0.93 28.83 -18.49
C LYS A 201 -1.71 28.31 -19.71
N ARG A 202 -1.05 28.17 -20.86
CA ARG A 202 -1.67 27.58 -22.05
C ARG A 202 -2.09 26.12 -21.84
N PHE A 203 -1.28 25.33 -21.11
CA PHE A 203 -1.63 23.94 -20.80
C PHE A 203 -2.90 23.88 -19.94
N TYR A 204 -2.96 24.69 -18.86
CA TYR A 204 -4.17 24.80 -18.03
C TYR A 204 -5.40 25.24 -18.87
N GLU A 205 -5.27 26.26 -19.70
CA GLU A 205 -6.37 26.77 -20.53
C GLU A 205 -6.82 25.78 -21.59
N ASN A 206 -5.90 24.98 -22.16
CA ASN A 206 -6.23 24.08 -23.27
C ASN A 206 -6.62 22.67 -22.83
N GLU A 207 -6.22 22.25 -21.63
CA GLU A 207 -6.42 20.88 -21.19
C GLU A 207 -7.42 20.77 -20.02
N TYR A 208 -7.48 21.76 -19.11
CA TYR A 208 -8.37 21.73 -17.97
C TYR A 208 -9.75 22.29 -18.33
N SER A 209 -10.77 21.44 -18.33
CA SER A 209 -12.15 21.79 -18.68
C SER A 209 -13.12 20.90 -17.92
N ALA A 210 -14.22 21.48 -17.44
CA ALA A 210 -15.22 20.77 -16.65
C ALA A 210 -15.71 19.46 -17.28
N ASN A 211 -15.81 19.39 -18.62
CA ASN A 211 -16.21 18.18 -19.33
C ASN A 211 -15.14 17.07 -19.38
N ARG A 212 -13.91 17.34 -18.90
CA ARG A 212 -12.84 16.37 -18.68
C ARG A 212 -12.58 16.10 -17.20
N MET A 213 -13.47 16.54 -16.32
CA MET A 213 -13.32 16.44 -14.87
C MET A 213 -14.42 15.59 -14.26
N ALA A 214 -14.08 14.91 -13.16
CA ALA A 214 -15.00 14.13 -12.35
C ALA A 214 -14.72 14.38 -10.86
N LEU A 215 -15.76 14.80 -10.15
CA LEU A 215 -15.71 15.13 -8.73
C LEU A 215 -16.45 14.08 -7.91
N VAL A 216 -15.84 13.61 -6.83
CA VAL A 216 -16.52 12.80 -5.81
C VAL A 216 -16.40 13.51 -4.47
N VAL A 217 -17.51 13.62 -3.76
CA VAL A 217 -17.57 14.25 -2.44
C VAL A 217 -18.27 13.29 -1.46
N LEU A 218 -17.62 13.03 -0.33
CA LEU A 218 -18.15 12.24 0.77
C LEU A 218 -18.23 13.13 2.03
N GLY A 219 -19.39 13.18 2.66
CA GLY A 219 -19.60 13.97 3.87
C GLY A 219 -20.74 13.43 4.73
N GLU A 220 -20.88 14.00 5.95
CA GLU A 220 -21.98 13.65 6.87
C GLU A 220 -23.33 14.28 6.46
N GLU A 221 -23.31 15.26 5.58
CA GLU A 221 -24.49 16.00 5.15
C GLU A 221 -25.42 15.14 4.29
N PRO A 222 -26.75 15.36 4.36
CA PRO A 222 -27.70 14.75 3.43
C PRO A 222 -27.38 15.10 1.98
N LEU A 223 -27.69 14.21 1.05
CA LEU A 223 -27.40 14.36 -0.39
C LEU A 223 -27.90 15.70 -0.98
N ASP A 224 -29.07 16.21 -0.54
CA ASP A 224 -29.61 17.50 -1.02
C ASP A 224 -28.71 18.68 -0.61
N ARG A 225 -28.08 18.61 0.58
CA ARG A 225 -27.16 19.64 1.04
C ARG A 225 -25.83 19.55 0.30
N LEU A 226 -25.29 18.35 0.13
CA LEU A 226 -24.07 18.13 -0.67
C LEU A 226 -24.26 18.64 -2.11
N GLU A 227 -25.40 18.36 -2.73
CA GLU A 227 -25.72 18.83 -4.09
C GLU A 227 -25.76 20.36 -4.16
N GLN A 228 -26.37 21.01 -3.17
CA GLN A 228 -26.38 22.47 -3.09
C GLN A 228 -24.96 23.03 -3.00
N ILE A 229 -24.15 22.55 -2.03
CA ILE A 229 -22.78 22.99 -1.80
C ILE A 229 -21.92 22.85 -3.06
N VAL A 230 -21.99 21.70 -3.72
CA VAL A 230 -21.21 21.40 -4.91
C VAL A 230 -21.66 22.23 -6.11
N THR A 231 -22.98 22.37 -6.31
CA THR A 231 -23.51 23.15 -7.43
C THR A 231 -23.12 24.62 -7.33
N GLU A 232 -23.21 25.22 -6.14
CA GLU A 232 -22.86 26.64 -5.91
C GLU A 232 -21.40 26.94 -6.23
N ARG A 233 -20.46 25.99 -5.98
CA ARG A 233 -19.01 26.22 -6.08
C ARG A 233 -18.39 25.72 -7.37
N PHE A 234 -18.81 24.56 -7.86
CA PHE A 234 -18.16 23.89 -8.98
C PHE A 234 -18.78 24.20 -10.35
N THR A 235 -19.96 24.83 -10.40
CA THR A 235 -20.55 25.28 -11.68
C THR A 235 -19.72 26.39 -12.34
N GLU A 236 -18.93 27.13 -11.58
CA GLU A 236 -18.05 28.19 -12.09
C GLU A 236 -16.85 27.66 -12.91
N ILE A 237 -16.50 26.35 -12.78
CA ILE A 237 -15.40 25.77 -13.56
C ILE A 237 -15.69 25.89 -15.06
N PRO A 238 -14.77 26.47 -15.84
CA PRO A 238 -14.99 26.67 -17.27
C PRO A 238 -15.20 25.36 -18.03
N ASN A 239 -16.26 25.25 -18.78
CA ASN A 239 -16.45 24.23 -19.79
C ASN A 239 -16.00 24.76 -21.16
N ARG A 240 -14.91 24.23 -21.68
CA ARG A 240 -14.34 24.56 -22.98
C ARG A 240 -14.76 23.61 -24.08
N ASN A 241 -15.63 22.64 -23.79
CA ASN A 241 -16.09 21.57 -24.70
C ASN A 241 -14.91 20.88 -25.43
N LEU A 242 -13.89 20.52 -24.67
CA LEU A 242 -12.71 19.87 -25.22
C LEU A 242 -13.04 18.43 -25.68
N PRO A 243 -12.42 17.94 -26.78
CA PRO A 243 -12.55 16.53 -27.18
C PRO A 243 -11.93 15.62 -26.10
N SER A 244 -12.20 14.31 -26.21
CA SER A 244 -11.51 13.32 -25.34
C SER A 244 -9.99 13.46 -25.45
N SER A 245 -9.29 13.27 -24.32
CA SER A 245 -7.81 13.27 -24.26
C SER A 245 -7.20 11.90 -24.56
N ILE A 246 -8.00 10.91 -24.94
CA ILE A 246 -7.53 9.56 -25.28
C ILE A 246 -6.50 9.63 -26.44
N ILE A 247 -5.38 8.95 -26.23
CA ILE A 247 -4.31 8.86 -27.24
C ILE A 247 -4.64 7.74 -28.22
N ASP A 248 -5.07 8.10 -29.42
CA ASP A 248 -5.30 7.15 -30.53
C ASP A 248 -3.97 6.67 -31.13
N ARG A 249 -3.24 5.88 -30.33
CA ARG A 249 -1.96 5.27 -30.74
C ARG A 249 -1.69 4.04 -29.87
N PRO A 250 -1.36 2.88 -30.47
CA PRO A 250 -1.12 1.68 -29.68
C PRO A 250 0.11 1.81 -28.79
N LEU A 251 -0.02 1.33 -27.55
CA LEU A 251 1.05 1.29 -26.56
C LEU A 251 2.22 0.38 -26.99
N PHE A 252 1.92 -0.69 -27.71
CA PHE A 252 2.91 -1.60 -28.28
C PHE A 252 3.05 -1.38 -29.79
N ASP A 253 4.28 -1.35 -30.28
CA ASP A 253 4.56 -1.41 -31.72
C ASP A 253 4.69 -2.89 -32.14
N THR A 254 3.60 -3.46 -32.63
CA THR A 254 3.54 -4.86 -33.01
C THR A 254 4.51 -5.22 -34.15
N ASN A 255 4.98 -4.23 -34.94
CA ASN A 255 6.00 -4.46 -35.99
C ASN A 255 7.41 -4.67 -35.41
N ARG A 256 7.63 -4.27 -34.11
CA ARG A 256 8.89 -4.51 -33.40
C ARG A 256 8.89 -5.82 -32.64
N LEU A 257 7.73 -6.42 -32.39
CA LEU A 257 7.64 -7.69 -31.66
C LEU A 257 7.97 -8.89 -32.57
N PRO A 258 8.54 -9.97 -32.04
CA PRO A 258 8.99 -10.15 -30.66
C PRO A 258 10.31 -9.42 -30.36
N PHE A 259 10.38 -8.83 -29.16
CA PHE A 259 11.48 -7.95 -28.76
C PHE A 259 11.97 -8.29 -27.35
N VAL A 260 13.27 -8.07 -27.09
CA VAL A 260 13.91 -8.36 -25.80
C VAL A 260 14.47 -7.08 -25.20
N VAL A 261 14.18 -6.85 -23.91
CA VAL A 261 14.82 -5.81 -23.10
C VAL A 261 15.43 -6.46 -21.86
N GLN A 262 16.73 -6.37 -21.75
CA GLN A 262 17.49 -6.80 -20.61
C GLN A 262 17.90 -5.57 -19.78
N SER A 263 17.88 -5.67 -18.45
CA SER A 263 18.28 -4.56 -17.58
C SER A 263 19.06 -5.04 -16.35
N LYS A 264 20.02 -4.22 -15.92
CA LYS A 264 20.72 -4.43 -14.67
C LYS A 264 19.91 -3.78 -13.53
N PRO A 265 19.58 -4.49 -12.44
CA PRO A 265 18.83 -3.92 -11.34
C PRO A 265 19.70 -3.05 -10.43
N ALA A 266 19.08 -2.12 -9.69
CA ALA A 266 19.75 -1.34 -8.65
C ALA A 266 20.07 -2.16 -7.39
N THR A 267 19.30 -3.20 -7.13
CA THR A 267 19.45 -4.13 -6.00
C THR A 267 19.44 -5.57 -6.51
N GLU A 268 19.98 -6.50 -5.73
CA GLU A 268 20.00 -7.93 -6.08
C GLU A 268 18.59 -8.44 -6.41
N SER A 269 18.34 -8.70 -7.69
CA SER A 269 17.06 -9.19 -8.20
C SER A 269 17.22 -9.88 -9.53
N ARG A 270 16.54 -11.01 -9.73
CA ARG A 270 16.46 -11.72 -11.02
C ARG A 270 15.02 -11.94 -11.37
N ARG A 271 14.60 -11.44 -12.53
CA ARG A 271 13.20 -11.50 -12.99
C ARG A 271 13.11 -11.71 -14.49
N LEU A 272 12.23 -12.62 -14.87
CA LEU A 272 11.78 -12.78 -16.25
C LEU A 272 10.33 -12.31 -16.33
N THR A 273 10.01 -11.42 -17.26
CA THR A 273 8.63 -10.99 -17.52
C THR A 273 8.32 -11.09 -19.00
N LEU A 274 7.23 -11.75 -19.34
CA LEU A 274 6.66 -11.79 -20.67
C LEU A 274 5.44 -10.87 -20.69
N LEU A 275 5.41 -9.91 -21.61
CA LEU A 275 4.27 -9.03 -21.81
C LEU A 275 3.69 -9.27 -23.20
N PHE A 276 2.37 -9.42 -23.26
CA PHE A 276 1.62 -9.64 -24.49
C PHE A 276 0.58 -8.52 -24.65
N PRO A 277 0.58 -7.75 -25.75
CA PRO A 277 -0.54 -6.89 -26.07
C PRO A 277 -1.80 -7.75 -26.28
N VAL A 278 -2.90 -7.34 -25.67
CA VAL A 278 -4.21 -8.01 -25.79
C VAL A 278 -5.27 -6.97 -26.13
N PRO A 279 -6.40 -7.36 -26.75
CA PRO A 279 -7.52 -6.47 -26.95
C PRO A 279 -8.04 -5.87 -25.66
N ASP A 280 -8.67 -4.70 -25.75
CA ASP A 280 -9.40 -4.12 -24.63
C ASP A 280 -10.55 -5.03 -24.20
N THR A 281 -10.64 -5.27 -22.90
CA THR A 281 -11.65 -6.15 -22.27
C THR A 281 -12.70 -5.41 -21.46
N ASP A 282 -12.71 -4.08 -21.44
CA ASP A 282 -13.67 -3.29 -20.66
C ASP A 282 -15.12 -3.60 -21.01
N ALA A 283 -15.41 -3.86 -22.29
CA ALA A 283 -16.75 -4.25 -22.74
C ALA A 283 -17.21 -5.64 -22.24
N PHE A 284 -16.30 -6.46 -21.69
CA PHE A 284 -16.54 -7.84 -21.25
C PHE A 284 -16.00 -8.07 -19.85
N ILE A 285 -15.86 -7.01 -19.07
CA ILE A 285 -15.20 -7.05 -17.74
C ILE A 285 -15.92 -8.00 -16.77
N ASP A 286 -17.24 -8.15 -16.90
CA ASP A 286 -18.10 -9.07 -16.17
C ASP A 286 -17.85 -10.56 -16.49
N ARG A 287 -17.21 -10.85 -17.64
CA ARG A 287 -16.79 -12.20 -18.07
C ARG A 287 -15.34 -12.52 -17.71
N ALA A 288 -14.56 -11.49 -17.33
CA ALA A 288 -13.20 -11.53 -16.80
C ALA A 288 -12.25 -12.57 -17.46
N PRO A 289 -12.10 -12.59 -18.81
CA PRO A 289 -11.32 -13.64 -19.48
C PRO A 289 -9.84 -13.63 -19.07
N LEU A 290 -9.24 -12.44 -18.91
CA LEU A 290 -7.84 -12.31 -18.48
C LEU A 290 -7.63 -12.71 -17.04
N ARG A 291 -8.60 -12.42 -16.14
CA ARG A 291 -8.57 -12.87 -14.75
C ARG A 291 -8.63 -14.40 -14.67
N TYR A 292 -9.48 -15.04 -15.48
CA TYR A 292 -9.56 -16.50 -15.58
C TYR A 292 -8.23 -17.13 -16.02
N ILE A 293 -7.61 -16.59 -17.08
CA ILE A 293 -6.32 -17.06 -17.58
C ILE A 293 -5.21 -16.84 -16.52
N GLY A 294 -5.19 -15.65 -15.92
CA GLY A 294 -4.22 -15.30 -14.88
C GLY A 294 -4.31 -16.20 -13.66
N HIS A 295 -5.52 -16.55 -13.23
CA HIS A 295 -5.75 -17.49 -12.14
C HIS A 295 -5.12 -18.87 -12.40
N LEU A 296 -5.21 -19.40 -13.61
CA LEU A 296 -4.65 -20.72 -13.94
C LEU A 296 -3.13 -20.67 -14.13
N LEU A 297 -2.61 -19.66 -14.82
CA LEU A 297 -1.17 -19.50 -15.05
C LEU A 297 -0.41 -19.14 -13.77
N GLY A 298 -1.01 -18.29 -12.94
CA GLY A 298 -0.43 -17.82 -11.67
C GLY A 298 -0.72 -18.72 -10.48
N HIS A 299 -1.33 -19.89 -10.68
CA HIS A 299 -1.69 -20.78 -9.58
C HIS A 299 -0.44 -21.32 -8.86
N GLU A 300 -0.49 -21.39 -7.50
CA GLU A 300 0.66 -21.78 -6.68
C GLU A 300 0.54 -23.17 -6.05
N GLY A 301 -0.61 -23.82 -6.20
CA GLY A 301 -0.89 -25.13 -5.65
C GLY A 301 -0.02 -26.24 -6.25
N GLU A 302 -0.12 -27.44 -5.67
CA GLU A 302 0.61 -28.64 -6.13
C GLU A 302 0.38 -28.95 -7.62
N GLY A 303 1.45 -29.26 -8.34
CA GLY A 303 1.42 -29.53 -9.78
C GLY A 303 1.34 -28.29 -10.66
N SER A 304 1.17 -27.08 -10.12
CA SER A 304 1.17 -25.84 -10.88
C SER A 304 2.51 -25.56 -11.58
N LEU A 305 2.52 -24.60 -12.51
CA LEU A 305 3.74 -24.15 -13.15
C LEU A 305 4.77 -23.67 -12.12
N LEU A 306 4.38 -22.82 -11.15
CA LEU A 306 5.27 -22.35 -10.12
C LEU A 306 5.83 -23.49 -9.25
N ALA A 307 4.99 -24.43 -8.82
CA ALA A 307 5.44 -25.58 -8.02
C ALA A 307 6.51 -26.40 -8.75
N ASN A 308 6.34 -26.63 -10.06
CA ASN A 308 7.33 -27.34 -10.88
C ASN A 308 8.64 -26.54 -11.06
N LEU A 309 8.56 -25.22 -11.23
CA LEU A 309 9.75 -24.37 -11.34
C LEU A 309 10.51 -24.28 -10.01
N LYS A 310 9.79 -24.20 -8.87
CA LYS A 310 10.40 -24.28 -7.53
C LYS A 310 11.10 -25.61 -7.30
N ALA A 311 10.46 -26.72 -7.63
CA ALA A 311 11.05 -28.08 -7.48
C ALA A 311 12.34 -28.28 -8.31
N ARG A 312 12.50 -27.57 -9.41
CA ARG A 312 13.73 -27.54 -10.24
C ARG A 312 14.75 -26.53 -9.76
N GLY A 313 14.45 -25.73 -8.74
CA GLY A 313 15.33 -24.66 -8.27
C GLY A 313 15.42 -23.45 -9.23
N TYR A 314 14.45 -23.25 -10.14
CA TYR A 314 14.48 -22.20 -11.15
C TYR A 314 13.77 -20.91 -10.72
N ALA A 315 12.76 -20.98 -9.85
CA ALA A 315 11.94 -19.85 -9.47
C ALA A 315 11.65 -19.79 -7.97
N ASN A 316 11.47 -18.56 -7.47
CA ASN A 316 11.00 -18.26 -6.12
C ASN A 316 9.51 -17.84 -6.11
N GLY A 317 8.99 -17.33 -7.22
CA GLY A 317 7.61 -16.87 -7.35
C GLY A 317 7.21 -16.69 -8.80
N LEU A 318 5.90 -16.69 -9.05
CA LEU A 318 5.31 -16.44 -10.36
C LEU A 318 4.01 -15.66 -10.18
N SER A 319 3.76 -14.70 -11.06
CA SER A 319 2.47 -14.01 -11.15
C SER A 319 2.04 -13.89 -12.61
N ALA A 320 0.73 -13.96 -12.86
CA ALA A 320 0.17 -13.78 -14.18
C ALA A 320 -1.14 -13.00 -14.11
N GLY A 321 -1.36 -12.08 -15.05
CA GLY A 321 -2.58 -11.28 -15.08
C GLY A 321 -2.47 -10.06 -15.98
N GLU A 322 -3.54 -9.29 -16.01
CA GLU A 322 -3.56 -7.98 -16.65
C GLU A 322 -2.50 -7.06 -16.05
N SER A 323 -1.85 -6.25 -16.88
CA SER A 323 -0.70 -5.45 -16.49
C SER A 323 -0.81 -4.02 -17.03
N LEU A 324 0.15 -3.56 -17.84
CA LEU A 324 0.11 -2.23 -18.42
C LEU A 324 -1.19 -2.01 -19.19
N GLY A 325 -1.98 -1.02 -18.75
CA GLY A 325 -3.21 -0.60 -19.41
C GLY A 325 -3.21 0.91 -19.60
N MET A 326 -3.66 1.34 -20.77
CA MET A 326 -4.11 2.69 -21.09
C MET A 326 -5.53 2.56 -21.62
N THR A 327 -6.25 3.65 -21.69
CA THR A 327 -7.55 3.63 -22.37
C THR A 327 -7.37 3.05 -23.78
N GLU A 328 -8.12 2.00 -24.11
CA GLU A 328 -8.06 1.25 -25.38
C GLU A 328 -6.79 0.41 -25.63
N SER A 329 -5.88 0.30 -24.66
CA SER A 329 -4.68 -0.54 -24.80
C SER A 329 -4.46 -1.38 -23.54
N ARG A 330 -4.45 -2.70 -23.67
CA ARG A 330 -4.24 -3.64 -22.57
C ARG A 330 -3.05 -4.55 -22.79
N SER A 331 -2.48 -5.07 -21.74
CA SER A 331 -1.48 -6.13 -21.81
C SER A 331 -1.73 -7.21 -20.76
N PHE A 332 -1.34 -8.43 -21.11
CA PHE A 332 -1.25 -9.53 -20.17
C PHE A 332 0.22 -9.81 -19.85
N SER A 333 0.56 -9.99 -18.59
CA SER A 333 1.93 -10.28 -18.18
C SER A 333 2.06 -11.60 -17.44
N ILE A 334 3.21 -12.27 -17.63
CA ILE A 334 3.63 -13.41 -16.83
C ILE A 334 5.02 -13.07 -16.30
N SER A 335 5.16 -12.98 -14.98
CA SER A 335 6.39 -12.56 -14.31
C SER A 335 6.89 -13.65 -13.39
N VAL A 336 8.16 -14.07 -13.56
CA VAL A 336 8.82 -15.10 -12.77
C VAL A 336 9.99 -14.49 -12.00
N SER A 337 9.97 -14.62 -10.67
CA SER A 337 11.12 -14.34 -9.82
C SER A 337 12.10 -15.49 -9.90
N LEU A 338 13.26 -15.25 -10.53
CA LEU A 338 14.24 -16.27 -10.84
C LEU A 338 15.26 -16.48 -9.71
N THR A 339 15.76 -17.71 -9.62
CA THR A 339 17.04 -17.99 -8.97
C THR A 339 18.21 -17.74 -9.95
N PRO A 340 19.49 -17.77 -9.54
CA PRO A 340 20.62 -17.76 -10.46
C PRO A 340 20.56 -18.89 -11.47
N GLU A 341 20.16 -20.10 -11.05
CA GLU A 341 19.96 -21.27 -11.94
C GLU A 341 18.80 -21.03 -12.91
N GLY A 342 17.71 -20.45 -12.45
CA GLY A 342 16.57 -20.08 -13.30
C GLY A 342 16.93 -19.06 -14.37
N LEU A 343 17.85 -18.14 -14.11
CA LEU A 343 18.34 -17.20 -15.12
C LEU A 343 19.05 -17.91 -16.28
N THR A 344 19.84 -18.96 -15.98
CA THR A 344 20.53 -19.76 -17.00
C THR A 344 19.55 -20.59 -17.83
N HIS A 345 18.41 -20.98 -17.24
CA HIS A 345 17.34 -21.78 -17.86
C HIS A 345 16.15 -20.97 -18.33
N ARG A 346 16.29 -19.63 -18.49
CA ARG A 346 15.17 -18.72 -18.83
C ARG A 346 14.41 -19.13 -20.08
N ASP A 347 15.11 -19.65 -21.13
CA ASP A 347 14.45 -20.07 -22.36
C ASP A 347 13.59 -21.33 -22.13
N THR A 348 14.07 -22.28 -21.32
CA THR A 348 13.29 -23.45 -20.89
C THR A 348 12.05 -23.05 -20.09
N ILE A 349 12.18 -22.02 -19.24
CA ILE A 349 11.03 -21.47 -18.49
C ILE A 349 10.02 -20.85 -19.46
N ILE A 350 10.46 -20.08 -20.45
CA ILE A 350 9.57 -19.50 -21.49
C ILE A 350 8.83 -20.60 -22.23
N GLU A 351 9.55 -21.64 -22.68
CA GLU A 351 8.95 -22.79 -23.37
C GLU A 351 7.87 -23.46 -22.49
N GLU A 352 8.13 -23.64 -21.22
CA GLU A 352 7.18 -24.29 -20.31
C GLU A 352 5.95 -23.39 -20.01
N ILE A 353 6.12 -22.09 -19.94
CA ILE A 353 5.01 -21.14 -19.89
C ILE A 353 4.13 -21.30 -21.13
N LEU A 354 4.73 -21.35 -22.33
CA LEU A 354 4.01 -21.48 -23.60
C LEU A 354 3.27 -22.83 -23.71
N ARG A 355 3.89 -23.93 -23.25
CA ARG A 355 3.23 -25.25 -23.15
C ARG A 355 2.05 -25.23 -22.16
N THR A 356 2.21 -24.49 -21.05
CA THR A 356 1.12 -24.33 -20.07
C THR A 356 -0.04 -23.53 -20.63
N ILE A 357 0.22 -22.48 -21.41
CA ILE A 357 -0.82 -21.73 -22.13
C ILE A 357 -1.58 -22.70 -23.07
N ARG A 358 -0.86 -23.58 -23.78
CA ARG A 358 -1.49 -24.59 -24.64
C ARG A 358 -2.30 -25.62 -23.85
N LEU A 359 -1.84 -26.02 -22.67
CA LEU A 359 -2.57 -26.90 -21.76
C LEU A 359 -3.93 -26.27 -21.37
N ILE A 360 -3.92 -24.99 -20.96
CA ILE A 360 -5.14 -24.25 -20.59
C ILE A 360 -6.10 -24.17 -21.78
N GLU A 361 -5.59 -23.83 -22.96
CA GLU A 361 -6.37 -23.71 -24.20
C GLU A 361 -7.07 -25.02 -24.60
N THR A 362 -6.43 -26.17 -24.34
CA THR A 362 -6.95 -27.48 -24.73
C THR A 362 -7.81 -28.17 -23.69
N THR A 363 -7.57 -27.94 -22.40
CA THR A 363 -8.20 -28.70 -21.32
C THR A 363 -8.58 -27.86 -20.10
N GLY A 364 -8.32 -26.55 -20.10
CA GLY A 364 -8.48 -25.71 -18.91
C GLY A 364 -9.69 -24.82 -18.89
N ILE A 365 -10.46 -24.72 -19.98
CA ILE A 365 -11.60 -23.79 -20.05
C ILE A 365 -12.89 -24.49 -19.61
N ASP A 366 -13.13 -24.51 -18.30
CA ASP A 366 -14.29 -25.16 -17.69
C ASP A 366 -15.15 -24.16 -16.92
N ALA A 367 -16.47 -24.32 -17.03
CA ALA A 367 -17.43 -23.45 -16.35
C ALA A 367 -17.30 -23.49 -14.81
N TRP A 368 -16.99 -24.67 -14.22
CA TRP A 368 -16.89 -24.78 -12.76
C TRP A 368 -15.76 -23.93 -12.17
N ARG A 369 -14.66 -23.73 -12.88
CA ARG A 369 -13.56 -22.83 -12.46
C ARG A 369 -14.00 -21.37 -12.45
N PHE A 370 -14.81 -20.98 -13.41
CA PHE A 370 -15.40 -19.64 -13.44
C PHE A 370 -16.38 -19.46 -12.27
N GLU A 371 -17.19 -20.48 -11.97
CA GLU A 371 -18.12 -20.43 -10.83
C GLU A 371 -17.38 -20.28 -9.48
N GLU A 372 -16.23 -20.93 -9.31
CA GLU A 372 -15.38 -20.69 -8.13
C GLU A 372 -14.92 -19.24 -8.02
N LEU A 373 -14.42 -18.65 -9.11
CA LEU A 373 -14.04 -17.24 -9.15
C LEU A 373 -15.22 -16.31 -8.88
N LYS A 374 -16.41 -16.69 -9.37
CA LYS A 374 -17.65 -15.93 -9.14
C LYS A 374 -18.04 -15.96 -7.66
N VAL A 375 -18.05 -17.11 -7.02
CA VAL A 375 -18.36 -17.25 -5.58
C VAL A 375 -17.42 -16.38 -4.74
N ILE A 376 -16.13 -16.36 -5.06
CA ILE A 376 -15.15 -15.50 -4.38
C ILE A 376 -15.45 -14.02 -4.60
N SER A 377 -15.75 -13.63 -5.85
CA SER A 377 -16.09 -12.26 -6.22
C SER A 377 -17.34 -11.75 -5.50
N ASP A 378 -18.40 -12.54 -5.52
CA ASP A 378 -19.67 -12.23 -4.87
C ASP A 378 -19.50 -12.09 -3.36
N ALA A 379 -18.70 -12.97 -2.74
CA ALA A 379 -18.39 -12.91 -1.32
C ALA A 379 -17.62 -11.62 -0.96
N ASN A 380 -16.57 -11.30 -1.73
CA ASN A 380 -15.76 -10.12 -1.50
C ASN A 380 -16.56 -8.81 -1.68
N PHE A 381 -17.48 -8.78 -2.62
CA PHE A 381 -18.37 -7.64 -2.83
C PHE A 381 -19.41 -7.51 -1.70
N LYS A 382 -20.07 -8.62 -1.34
CA LYS A 382 -21.10 -8.64 -0.29
C LYS A 382 -20.56 -8.25 1.09
N PHE A 383 -19.33 -8.65 1.41
CA PHE A 383 -18.70 -8.47 2.71
C PHE A 383 -17.50 -7.50 2.66
N GLU A 384 -17.55 -6.55 1.73
CA GLU A 384 -16.55 -5.48 1.71
C GLU A 384 -16.71 -4.60 2.95
N GLU A 385 -15.62 -4.35 3.63
CA GLU A 385 -15.56 -3.38 4.72
C GLU A 385 -15.48 -1.97 4.17
N GLU A 386 -15.98 -1.01 4.91
CA GLU A 386 -15.89 0.40 4.52
C GLU A 386 -14.42 0.82 4.46
N SER A 387 -14.03 1.37 3.31
CA SER A 387 -12.70 1.90 3.10
C SER A 387 -12.60 3.35 3.59
N ASP A 388 -11.37 3.79 3.88
CA ASP A 388 -11.09 5.19 4.22
C ASP A 388 -11.74 6.14 3.20
N PRO A 389 -12.44 7.19 3.64
CA PRO A 389 -13.16 8.13 2.77
C PRO A 389 -12.30 8.72 1.65
N GLN A 390 -11.04 9.06 1.92
CA GLN A 390 -10.12 9.59 0.91
C GLN A 390 -9.85 8.59 -0.22
N ASN A 391 -9.61 7.32 0.14
CA ASN A 391 -9.39 6.26 -0.85
C ASN A 391 -10.64 6.02 -1.71
N VAL A 392 -11.83 6.07 -1.10
CA VAL A 392 -13.11 5.91 -1.81
C VAL A 392 -13.30 7.02 -2.84
N VAL A 393 -13.13 8.29 -2.45
CA VAL A 393 -13.36 9.41 -3.37
C VAL A 393 -12.34 9.44 -4.50
N THR A 394 -11.06 9.12 -4.20
CA THR A 394 -9.98 9.06 -5.19
C THR A 394 -10.23 7.96 -6.24
N TYR A 395 -10.55 6.75 -5.78
CA TYR A 395 -10.87 5.63 -6.68
C TYR A 395 -12.09 5.91 -7.57
N LEU A 396 -13.17 6.43 -6.98
CA LEU A 396 -14.42 6.65 -7.72
C LEU A 396 -14.35 7.83 -8.68
N SER A 397 -13.57 8.89 -8.37
CA SER A 397 -13.42 10.03 -9.29
C SER A 397 -12.70 9.62 -10.59
N GLU A 398 -11.69 8.75 -10.52
CA GLU A 398 -11.04 8.16 -11.70
C GLU A 398 -12.03 7.30 -12.50
N LYS A 399 -12.77 6.42 -11.82
CA LYS A 399 -13.75 5.52 -12.46
C LYS A 399 -14.88 6.24 -13.19
N LEU A 400 -15.30 7.42 -12.73
CA LEU A 400 -16.36 8.19 -13.36
C LEU A 400 -16.07 8.61 -14.80
N HIS A 401 -14.82 8.60 -15.26
CA HIS A 401 -14.48 8.91 -16.65
C HIS A 401 -14.93 7.83 -17.62
N SER A 402 -14.82 6.56 -17.24
CA SER A 402 -15.01 5.40 -18.13
C SER A 402 -16.17 4.49 -17.75
N VAL A 403 -16.57 4.45 -16.46
CA VAL A 403 -17.58 3.53 -15.94
C VAL A 403 -18.94 4.23 -15.80
N PRO A 404 -20.04 3.65 -16.32
CA PRO A 404 -21.38 4.17 -16.10
C PRO A 404 -21.71 4.23 -14.59
N PRO A 405 -22.44 5.26 -14.11
CA PRO A 405 -22.68 5.49 -12.67
C PRO A 405 -23.28 4.30 -11.93
N GLN A 406 -24.21 3.56 -12.55
CA GLN A 406 -24.86 2.39 -11.95
C GLN A 406 -23.88 1.23 -11.70
N ASN A 407 -22.77 1.17 -12.42
CA ASN A 407 -21.80 0.08 -12.38
C ASN A 407 -20.51 0.45 -11.62
N LEU A 408 -20.42 1.63 -11.01
CA LEU A 408 -19.17 2.13 -10.38
C LEU A 408 -18.55 1.15 -9.38
N PHE A 409 -19.38 0.45 -8.61
CA PHE A 409 -18.90 -0.51 -7.61
C PHE A 409 -18.82 -1.95 -8.13
N THR A 410 -19.59 -2.30 -9.17
CA THR A 410 -19.69 -3.68 -9.68
C THR A 410 -18.71 -3.95 -10.82
N HIS A 411 -18.30 -2.90 -11.57
CA HIS A 411 -17.43 -3.00 -12.75
C HIS A 411 -16.07 -3.63 -12.42
N GLY A 412 -15.78 -4.77 -13.04
CA GLY A 412 -14.57 -5.55 -12.82
C GLY A 412 -14.52 -6.32 -11.48
N ARG A 413 -15.58 -6.23 -10.69
CA ARG A 413 -15.66 -6.85 -9.37
C ARG A 413 -16.64 -8.01 -9.33
N LEU A 414 -17.83 -7.86 -9.89
CA LEU A 414 -18.80 -8.95 -10.02
C LEU A 414 -18.59 -9.68 -11.35
N LEU A 415 -18.68 -11.00 -11.31
CA LEU A 415 -18.61 -11.87 -12.47
C LEU A 415 -20.01 -12.39 -12.77
N GLU A 416 -20.44 -12.25 -14.04
CA GLU A 416 -21.82 -12.59 -14.41
C GLU A 416 -21.91 -13.84 -15.28
N GLN A 417 -21.14 -13.90 -16.36
CA GLN A 417 -21.31 -14.92 -17.39
C GLN A 417 -19.99 -15.58 -17.79
N PHE A 418 -19.96 -16.90 -17.73
CA PHE A 418 -18.90 -17.71 -18.33
C PHE A 418 -18.95 -17.64 -19.87
N ASP A 419 -17.83 -17.30 -20.49
CA ASP A 419 -17.71 -17.23 -21.95
C ASP A 419 -16.47 -18.02 -22.42
N HIS A 420 -16.68 -19.27 -22.81
CA HIS A 420 -15.62 -20.15 -23.28
C HIS A 420 -14.88 -19.57 -24.52
N GLN A 421 -15.63 -19.03 -25.49
CA GLN A 421 -15.06 -18.53 -26.73
C GLN A 421 -14.19 -17.30 -26.47
N LEU A 422 -14.65 -16.38 -25.62
CA LEU A 422 -13.90 -15.18 -25.27
C LEU A 422 -12.56 -15.51 -24.56
N ILE A 423 -12.57 -16.49 -23.64
CA ILE A 423 -11.33 -16.96 -23.00
C ILE A 423 -10.39 -17.57 -24.04
N GLN A 424 -10.91 -18.38 -24.96
CA GLN A 424 -10.12 -18.97 -26.04
C GLN A 424 -9.54 -17.89 -26.97
N ASP A 425 -10.32 -16.88 -27.31
CA ASP A 425 -9.87 -15.75 -28.14
C ASP A 425 -8.74 -14.99 -27.44
N MET A 426 -8.83 -14.71 -26.12
CA MET A 426 -7.76 -14.05 -25.37
C MET A 426 -6.48 -14.90 -25.33
N LEU A 427 -6.58 -16.23 -25.13
CA LEU A 427 -5.42 -17.13 -25.16
C LEU A 427 -4.71 -17.12 -26.52
N SER A 428 -5.45 -16.87 -27.61
CA SER A 428 -4.88 -16.79 -28.96
C SER A 428 -3.93 -15.61 -29.17
N TRP A 429 -4.00 -14.57 -28.34
CA TRP A 429 -3.08 -13.42 -28.36
C TRP A 429 -1.76 -13.70 -27.62
N LEU A 430 -1.70 -14.73 -26.75
CA LEU A 430 -0.50 -15.09 -25.99
C LEU A 430 0.43 -15.96 -26.82
N THR A 431 1.05 -15.36 -27.85
CA THR A 431 1.92 -16.06 -28.82
C THR A 431 3.34 -15.51 -28.80
N PRO A 432 4.34 -16.33 -29.20
CA PRO A 432 5.73 -15.89 -29.25
C PRO A 432 5.98 -14.65 -30.11
N GLU A 433 5.19 -14.47 -31.19
CA GLU A 433 5.31 -13.34 -32.13
C GLU A 433 4.89 -12.01 -31.52
N GLN A 434 3.99 -12.03 -30.51
CA GLN A 434 3.47 -10.85 -29.83
C GLN A 434 4.21 -10.53 -28.51
N MET A 435 5.28 -11.24 -28.24
CA MET A 435 5.93 -11.24 -26.92
C MET A 435 6.97 -10.12 -26.79
N LEU A 436 6.83 -9.26 -25.76
CA LEU A 436 7.93 -8.46 -25.24
C LEU A 436 8.54 -9.22 -24.06
N VAL A 437 9.80 -9.65 -24.21
CA VAL A 437 10.56 -10.36 -23.18
C VAL A 437 11.38 -9.37 -22.38
N ARG A 438 11.18 -9.31 -21.06
CA ARG A 438 12.03 -8.55 -20.16
C ARG A 438 12.83 -9.48 -19.26
N VAL A 439 14.13 -9.23 -19.14
CA VAL A 439 15.02 -9.94 -18.22
C VAL A 439 15.75 -8.91 -17.35
N THR A 440 15.57 -8.98 -16.06
CA THR A 440 16.32 -8.14 -15.09
C THR A 440 17.23 -9.04 -14.28
N ALA A 441 18.54 -8.76 -14.29
CA ALA A 441 19.50 -9.55 -13.51
C ALA A 441 20.83 -8.78 -13.34
N PRO A 442 21.57 -9.01 -12.23
CA PRO A 442 22.90 -8.40 -12.01
C PRO A 442 23.93 -8.81 -13.08
N GLU A 443 23.77 -10.01 -13.67
CA GLU A 443 24.66 -10.61 -14.67
C GLU A 443 24.51 -9.98 -16.06
N ILE A 444 23.52 -9.11 -16.27
CA ILE A 444 23.31 -8.47 -17.57
C ILE A 444 24.48 -7.52 -17.89
N GLU A 445 25.05 -7.67 -19.10
CA GLU A 445 26.03 -6.74 -19.64
C GLU A 445 25.28 -5.68 -20.46
N PRO A 446 25.19 -4.44 -19.95
CA PRO A 446 24.45 -3.39 -20.62
C PRO A 446 25.22 -2.86 -21.85
N SER A 447 24.48 -2.45 -22.88
CA SER A 447 25.06 -1.78 -24.07
C SER A 447 24.75 -0.27 -24.08
N GLU A 448 23.78 0.17 -23.30
CA GLU A 448 23.34 1.56 -23.24
C GLU A 448 22.76 1.89 -21.86
N THR A 449 22.65 3.20 -21.57
CA THR A 449 22.01 3.71 -20.35
C THR A 449 20.91 4.69 -20.77
N THR A 450 19.74 4.59 -20.18
CA THR A 450 18.62 5.51 -20.44
C THR A 450 18.90 6.92 -19.91
N THR A 451 18.27 7.92 -20.52
CA THR A 451 18.66 9.34 -20.31
C THR A 451 18.24 9.88 -18.94
N TYR A 452 16.98 9.72 -18.55
CA TYR A 452 16.44 10.39 -17.38
C TYR A 452 16.58 9.57 -16.10
N TYR A 453 16.15 8.32 -16.12
CA TYR A 453 16.40 7.38 -15.03
C TYR A 453 17.49 6.43 -15.50
N PRO A 454 18.75 6.58 -15.02
CA PRO A 454 19.93 5.95 -15.64
C PRO A 454 19.94 4.42 -15.47
N THR A 455 19.03 3.77 -16.20
CA THR A 455 18.89 2.32 -16.21
C THR A 455 19.82 1.72 -17.24
N GLN A 456 20.68 0.83 -16.81
CA GLN A 456 21.60 0.09 -17.67
C GLN A 456 20.83 -1.02 -18.39
N ILE A 457 20.77 -0.97 -19.73
CA ILE A 457 19.97 -1.87 -20.54
C ILE A 457 20.74 -2.44 -21.73
N HIS A 458 20.21 -3.56 -22.25
CA HIS A 458 20.54 -4.11 -23.56
C HIS A 458 19.24 -4.54 -24.25
N ARG A 459 19.00 -4.10 -25.48
CA ARG A 459 17.74 -4.36 -26.19
C ARG A 459 17.99 -4.79 -27.65
N PHE A 460 17.23 -5.78 -28.09
CA PHE A 460 17.39 -6.38 -29.41
C PHE A 460 16.14 -7.15 -29.84
N PRO A 461 15.93 -7.37 -31.16
CA PRO A 461 14.91 -8.29 -31.66
C PRO A 461 15.19 -9.71 -31.18
N LEU A 462 14.14 -10.49 -30.88
CA LEU A 462 14.30 -11.90 -30.54
C LEU A 462 14.91 -12.66 -31.71
N GLU A 463 15.97 -13.44 -31.44
CA GLU A 463 16.65 -14.25 -32.44
C GLU A 463 15.72 -15.32 -33.05
N LYS A 464 15.85 -15.54 -34.39
CA LYS A 464 14.96 -16.43 -35.11
C LYS A 464 14.95 -17.87 -34.58
N ASN A 465 16.10 -18.39 -34.21
CA ASN A 465 16.23 -19.76 -33.68
C ASN A 465 15.47 -19.91 -32.34
N ARG A 466 15.50 -18.88 -31.48
CA ARG A 466 14.75 -18.85 -30.22
C ARG A 466 13.26 -18.73 -30.52
N LEU A 467 12.87 -17.84 -31.44
CA LEU A 467 11.48 -17.70 -31.85
C LEU A 467 10.91 -19.02 -32.38
N ASP A 468 11.66 -19.73 -33.27
CA ASP A 468 11.26 -21.02 -33.85
C ASP A 468 11.05 -22.07 -32.71
N ALA A 469 11.94 -22.10 -31.71
CA ALA A 469 11.82 -22.98 -30.54
C ALA A 469 10.55 -22.64 -29.70
N PHE A 470 10.30 -21.37 -29.43
CA PHE A 470 9.11 -20.92 -28.70
C PHE A 470 7.80 -21.19 -29.44
N GLN A 471 7.79 -21.00 -30.78
CA GLN A 471 6.65 -21.38 -31.63
C GLN A 471 6.34 -22.88 -31.59
N ASN A 472 7.38 -23.72 -31.51
CA ASN A 472 7.19 -25.17 -31.36
C ASN A 472 6.64 -25.51 -29.96
N ALA A 473 7.21 -24.92 -28.90
CA ALA A 473 6.72 -25.10 -27.54
C ALA A 473 5.25 -24.69 -27.41
N ARG A 474 4.81 -23.59 -28.06
CA ARG A 474 3.40 -23.13 -28.02
C ARG A 474 2.40 -24.10 -28.64
N LYS A 475 2.87 -25.03 -29.48
CA LYS A 475 2.04 -26.08 -30.10
C LYS A 475 1.93 -27.33 -29.23
N GLU A 476 2.83 -27.52 -28.28
CA GLU A 476 2.91 -28.68 -27.39
C GLU A 476 2.16 -28.40 -26.06
N VAL A 477 1.60 -29.45 -25.48
CA VAL A 477 0.96 -29.38 -24.15
C VAL A 477 2.01 -29.72 -23.08
N SER A 478 2.03 -28.97 -21.98
CA SER A 478 2.90 -29.28 -20.84
C SER A 478 2.67 -30.71 -20.33
N GLN A 479 3.77 -31.43 -20.08
CA GLN A 479 3.75 -32.78 -19.52
C GLN A 479 4.03 -32.80 -18.02
N ILE A 480 4.39 -31.66 -17.45
CA ILE A 480 4.80 -31.51 -16.04
C ILE A 480 3.81 -30.67 -15.22
N VAL A 481 3.04 -29.81 -15.90
CA VAL A 481 2.04 -28.98 -15.23
C VAL A 481 0.69 -29.69 -15.19
N ARG A 482 0.04 -29.60 -14.05
CA ARG A 482 -1.34 -30.05 -13.82
C ARG A 482 -2.19 -28.85 -13.42
N LEU A 483 -3.36 -28.72 -14.04
CA LEU A 483 -4.31 -27.67 -13.66
C LEU A 483 -4.96 -27.99 -12.30
N PRO A 484 -5.36 -26.96 -11.52
CA PRO A 484 -5.92 -27.17 -10.20
C PRO A 484 -7.25 -27.94 -10.21
N ASP A 485 -7.41 -28.80 -9.22
CA ASP A 485 -8.69 -29.43 -8.87
C ASP A 485 -9.61 -28.42 -8.15
N PRO A 486 -10.93 -28.73 -7.97
CA PRO A 486 -11.84 -27.88 -7.19
C PRO A 486 -11.30 -27.56 -5.78
N ASN A 487 -11.40 -26.30 -5.39
CA ASN A 487 -10.85 -25.82 -4.13
C ASN A 487 -11.76 -26.18 -2.94
N PRO A 488 -11.30 -27.05 -1.99
CA PRO A 488 -12.14 -27.52 -0.89
C PRO A 488 -12.50 -26.44 0.15
N PHE A 489 -11.80 -25.29 0.15
CA PHE A 489 -12.06 -24.17 1.05
C PHE A 489 -13.12 -23.21 0.51
N ILE A 490 -13.45 -23.23 -0.79
CA ILE A 490 -14.46 -22.34 -1.36
C ILE A 490 -15.84 -22.84 -0.90
N LYS A 491 -16.45 -22.04 -0.04
CA LYS A 491 -17.81 -22.24 0.47
C LYS A 491 -18.53 -20.91 0.36
N ALA A 492 -19.85 -20.97 0.08
CA ALA A 492 -20.65 -19.76 0.17
C ALA A 492 -20.55 -19.20 1.61
N PRO A 493 -20.10 -17.95 1.79
CA PRO A 493 -20.09 -17.34 3.11
C PRO A 493 -21.53 -17.26 3.64
N GLY A 494 -21.68 -17.34 4.95
CA GLY A 494 -22.99 -17.22 5.61
C GLY A 494 -23.66 -15.86 5.36
N GLU A 495 -24.86 -15.68 5.87
CA GLU A 495 -25.52 -14.37 5.84
C GLU A 495 -24.79 -13.36 6.75
N PRO A 496 -24.84 -12.05 6.42
CA PRO A 496 -24.31 -11.00 7.30
C PRO A 496 -24.93 -11.12 8.70
N LEU A 497 -24.12 -10.95 9.72
CA LEU A 497 -24.63 -10.91 11.08
C LEU A 497 -25.35 -9.58 11.35
N PRO A 498 -26.44 -9.57 12.15
CA PRO A 498 -27.09 -8.33 12.52
C PRO A 498 -26.11 -7.40 13.23
N LYS A 499 -25.99 -6.12 12.76
CA LYS A 499 -25.16 -5.09 13.43
C LYS A 499 -25.65 -4.87 14.86
N THR A 500 -24.76 -4.92 15.83
CA THR A 500 -25.05 -4.50 17.21
C THR A 500 -24.79 -3.00 17.32
N ARG A 501 -25.83 -2.17 17.22
CA ARG A 501 -25.74 -0.71 17.21
C ARG A 501 -25.23 -0.04 18.49
N LYS A 502 -25.01 -0.77 19.58
CA LYS A 502 -24.40 -0.26 20.81
C LYS A 502 -23.03 -0.89 21.02
N ALA A 503 -22.04 -0.38 20.31
CA ALA A 503 -20.67 -0.59 20.67
C ALA A 503 -20.33 0.31 21.85
N THR A 504 -20.10 -0.26 23.01
CA THR A 504 -19.29 0.42 24.02
C THR A 504 -17.84 0.42 23.53
N ILE A 505 -17.12 1.53 23.74
CA ILE A 505 -15.69 1.67 23.42
C ILE A 505 -14.85 0.57 24.09
N GLU A 506 -15.37 -0.03 25.14
CA GLU A 506 -14.76 -1.11 25.93
C GLU A 506 -15.23 -2.49 25.46
N THR A 507 -14.71 -2.95 24.32
CA THR A 507 -14.82 -4.37 23.98
C THR A 507 -13.59 -5.08 24.54
N GLN A 508 -13.72 -5.59 25.76
CA GLN A 508 -12.63 -6.34 26.40
C GLN A 508 -12.74 -7.82 26.08
N PRO A 509 -11.67 -8.46 25.58
CA PRO A 509 -11.67 -9.89 25.39
C PRO A 509 -11.74 -10.63 26.73
N ARG A 510 -12.44 -11.75 26.75
CA ARG A 510 -12.44 -12.65 27.89
C ARG A 510 -11.10 -13.39 27.96
N VAL A 511 -10.43 -13.28 29.10
CA VAL A 511 -9.20 -14.03 29.37
C VAL A 511 -9.54 -15.45 29.84
N LEU A 512 -8.89 -16.44 29.24
CA LEU A 512 -9.00 -17.85 29.54
C LEU A 512 -7.61 -18.39 29.95
N PHE A 513 -7.53 -18.93 31.13
CA PHE A 513 -6.31 -19.59 31.61
C PHE A 513 -6.44 -21.10 31.44
N PHE A 514 -5.57 -21.71 30.63
CA PHE A 514 -5.54 -23.17 30.44
C PHE A 514 -4.43 -23.84 31.27
N SER A 515 -3.25 -23.23 31.35
CA SER A 515 -2.10 -23.64 32.17
C SER A 515 -1.14 -22.47 32.34
N GLU A 516 -0.08 -22.64 33.15
CA GLU A 516 1.00 -21.62 33.29
C GLU A 516 1.70 -21.32 31.96
N GLY A 517 1.60 -22.22 30.96
CA GLY A 517 2.17 -22.07 29.62
C GLY A 517 1.15 -21.71 28.54
N ALA A 518 -0.17 -21.60 28.86
CA ALA A 518 -1.20 -21.40 27.82
C ALA A 518 -2.29 -20.43 28.28
N LEU A 519 -2.34 -19.27 27.60
CA LEU A 519 -3.35 -18.24 27.77
C LEU A 519 -4.18 -18.08 26.50
N GLY A 520 -5.47 -17.87 26.66
CA GLY A 520 -6.38 -17.57 25.55
C GLY A 520 -7.21 -16.33 25.80
N TYR A 521 -7.56 -15.62 24.74
CA TYR A 521 -8.41 -14.45 24.74
C TYR A 521 -9.51 -14.65 23.69
N VAL A 522 -10.75 -14.41 24.05
CA VAL A 522 -11.91 -14.51 23.14
C VAL A 522 -12.66 -13.20 23.16
N LEU A 523 -12.84 -12.61 21.98
CA LEU A 523 -13.70 -11.47 21.76
C LEU A 523 -14.84 -11.86 20.83
N THR A 524 -16.07 -11.87 21.37
CA THR A 524 -17.30 -12.05 20.60
C THR A 524 -17.76 -10.71 20.10
N GLU A 525 -17.71 -10.48 18.80
CA GLU A 525 -17.99 -9.19 18.20
C GLU A 525 -18.76 -9.34 16.90
N ASN A 526 -19.79 -8.53 16.67
CA ASN A 526 -20.55 -8.49 15.42
C ASN A 526 -20.84 -7.04 14.94
N ARG A 527 -20.11 -6.07 15.42
CA ARG A 527 -20.21 -4.65 15.10
C ARG A 527 -20.06 -4.41 13.59
N TYR A 528 -19.13 -5.13 12.98
CA TYR A 528 -18.79 -5.01 11.57
C TYR A 528 -19.69 -5.85 10.66
N SER A 529 -20.64 -6.63 11.21
CA SER A 529 -21.53 -7.52 10.44
C SER A 529 -20.83 -8.55 9.56
N GLN A 530 -19.56 -8.85 9.84
CA GLN A 530 -18.71 -9.72 9.05
C GLN A 530 -18.84 -11.19 9.51
N PRO A 531 -18.97 -12.16 8.58
CA PRO A 531 -18.84 -13.58 8.90
C PRO A 531 -17.37 -14.01 8.95
N LYS A 532 -16.47 -13.10 9.34
CA LYS A 532 -15.01 -13.30 9.40
C LYS A 532 -14.51 -13.43 10.82
N SER A 533 -13.38 -14.08 10.97
CA SER A 533 -12.65 -14.16 12.25
C SER A 533 -11.18 -13.82 12.05
N ASP A 534 -10.56 -13.27 13.12
CA ASP A 534 -9.13 -13.08 13.23
C ASP A 534 -8.61 -13.96 14.38
N ILE A 535 -7.56 -14.71 14.11
CA ILE A 535 -6.98 -15.64 15.05
C ILE A 535 -5.47 -15.44 15.07
N TYR A 536 -4.92 -15.29 16.27
CA TYR A 536 -3.50 -15.16 16.52
C TYR A 536 -3.06 -16.23 17.50
N ILE A 537 -2.00 -16.95 17.15
CA ILE A 537 -1.39 -17.98 18.00
C ILE A 537 0.11 -17.68 18.08
N ARG A 538 0.60 -17.24 19.23
CA ARG A 538 2.03 -16.95 19.47
C ARG A 538 2.68 -18.13 20.16
N LEU A 539 3.70 -18.69 19.54
CA LEU A 539 4.56 -19.75 20.06
C LEU A 539 5.76 -19.06 20.76
N ARG A 540 5.69 -18.90 22.09
CA ARG A 540 6.63 -18.09 22.86
C ARG A 540 7.79 -18.90 23.38
N THR A 541 9.01 -18.51 23.02
CA THR A 541 10.25 -19.14 23.50
C THR A 541 11.42 -18.16 23.45
N PRO A 542 12.31 -18.13 24.47
CA PRO A 542 13.54 -17.35 24.45
C PRO A 542 14.48 -17.69 23.28
N LEU A 543 14.34 -18.90 22.72
CA LEU A 543 15.13 -19.32 21.58
C LEU A 543 14.92 -18.44 20.35
N ALA A 544 13.85 -17.65 20.29
CA ALA A 544 13.52 -16.86 19.11
C ALA A 544 14.50 -15.71 18.83
N SER A 545 15.11 -15.16 19.87
CA SER A 545 15.90 -13.92 19.71
C SER A 545 16.99 -13.73 20.78
N ASN A 546 17.41 -14.77 21.47
CA ASN A 546 18.44 -14.67 22.51
C ASN A 546 19.88 -14.46 21.96
N SER A 547 20.06 -14.50 20.66
CA SER A 547 21.28 -14.09 19.94
C SER A 547 20.94 -13.65 18.50
N PRO A 548 21.87 -12.97 17.79
CA PRO A 548 21.69 -12.64 16.38
C PRO A 548 21.41 -13.86 15.50
N GLU A 549 22.10 -14.97 15.74
CA GLU A 549 21.90 -16.24 15.02
C GLU A 549 20.49 -16.80 15.28
N ALA A 550 20.02 -16.73 16.54
CA ALA A 550 18.68 -17.18 16.90
C ALA A 550 17.59 -16.34 16.20
N SER A 551 17.80 -15.03 16.11
CA SER A 551 16.90 -14.12 15.37
C SER A 551 16.82 -14.51 13.89
N ILE A 552 17.97 -14.70 13.22
CA ILE A 552 18.02 -15.15 11.82
C ILE A 552 17.37 -16.53 11.65
N MET A 553 17.64 -17.48 12.56
CA MET A 553 17.07 -18.83 12.48
C MET A 553 15.56 -18.82 12.72
N SER A 554 15.04 -17.92 13.54
CA SER A 554 13.59 -17.72 13.72
C SER A 554 12.93 -17.21 12.44
N ASP A 555 13.53 -16.23 11.77
CA ASP A 555 13.05 -15.73 10.49
C ASP A 555 13.03 -16.86 9.44
N LEU A 556 14.14 -17.60 9.31
CA LEU A 556 14.23 -18.74 8.40
C LEU A 556 13.22 -19.85 8.74
N LEU A 557 12.92 -20.07 10.03
CA LEU A 557 11.91 -21.06 10.45
C LEU A 557 10.49 -20.59 10.10
N SER A 558 10.17 -19.31 10.29
CA SER A 558 8.87 -18.75 9.87
C SER A 558 8.68 -18.84 8.36
N ASP A 559 9.73 -18.56 7.58
CA ASP A 559 9.73 -18.71 6.13
C ASP A 559 9.57 -20.17 5.70
N ALA A 560 10.24 -21.10 6.39
CA ALA A 560 10.11 -22.54 6.14
C ALA A 560 8.68 -23.06 6.44
N ILE A 561 8.03 -22.54 7.50
CA ILE A 561 6.63 -22.85 7.81
C ILE A 561 5.71 -22.35 6.70
N ASN A 562 5.86 -21.09 6.30
CA ASN A 562 5.07 -20.49 5.23
C ASN A 562 5.23 -21.27 3.92
N GLU A 563 6.45 -21.65 3.58
CA GLU A 563 6.72 -22.41 2.37
C GLU A 563 6.18 -23.83 2.40
N HIS A 564 6.38 -24.55 3.51
CA HIS A 564 5.86 -25.91 3.66
C HIS A 564 4.33 -25.97 3.53
N LEU A 565 3.65 -24.95 4.05
CA LEU A 565 2.20 -24.84 4.04
C LEU A 565 1.62 -24.09 2.82
N ASN A 566 2.48 -23.60 1.91
CA ASN A 566 2.08 -22.71 0.82
C ASN A 566 0.93 -23.27 -0.03
N SER A 567 0.98 -24.54 -0.42
CA SER A 567 -0.05 -25.13 -1.28
C SER A 567 -1.44 -25.10 -0.63
N MET A 568 -1.51 -25.41 0.66
CA MET A 568 -2.74 -25.38 1.44
C MET A 568 -3.20 -23.95 1.74
N SER A 569 -2.29 -23.11 2.22
CA SER A 569 -2.60 -21.72 2.57
C SER A 569 -2.99 -20.90 1.34
N TYR A 570 -2.42 -21.17 0.17
CA TYR A 570 -2.81 -20.55 -1.08
C TYR A 570 -4.25 -20.91 -1.48
N ALA A 571 -4.62 -22.21 -1.40
CA ALA A 571 -5.99 -22.64 -1.68
C ALA A 571 -7.00 -21.98 -0.71
N ALA A 572 -6.65 -21.91 0.57
CA ALA A 572 -7.47 -21.25 1.58
C ALA A 572 -7.55 -19.72 1.34
N ALA A 573 -6.44 -19.06 0.96
CA ALA A 573 -6.39 -17.63 0.65
C ALA A 573 -7.30 -17.27 -0.53
N LEU A 574 -7.33 -18.09 -1.58
CA LEU A 574 -8.29 -17.94 -2.68
C LEU A 574 -9.75 -17.98 -2.18
N ALA A 575 -10.03 -18.74 -1.15
CA ALA A 575 -11.36 -18.84 -0.52
C ALA A 575 -11.60 -17.78 0.59
N GLY A 576 -10.75 -16.75 0.68
CA GLY A 576 -10.84 -15.67 1.66
C GLY A 576 -10.48 -16.09 3.09
N ALA A 577 -9.58 -17.08 3.26
CA ALA A 577 -9.02 -17.50 4.55
C ALA A 577 -7.49 -17.46 4.50
N GLY A 578 -6.90 -16.38 5.02
CA GLY A 578 -5.46 -16.14 5.03
C GLY A 578 -4.72 -16.81 6.18
N PHE A 579 -3.45 -17.16 5.95
CA PHE A 579 -2.51 -17.65 6.95
C PHE A 579 -1.12 -17.04 6.73
N SER A 580 -0.43 -16.69 7.81
CA SER A 580 1.00 -16.39 7.80
C SER A 580 1.66 -16.79 9.11
N ALA A 581 2.93 -17.21 9.05
CA ALA A 581 3.82 -17.35 10.18
C ALA A 581 4.85 -16.21 10.15
N GLN A 582 5.05 -15.54 11.28
CA GLN A 582 5.97 -14.41 11.39
C GLN A 582 6.84 -14.56 12.63
N ALA A 583 8.15 -14.45 12.48
CA ALA A 583 9.08 -14.37 13.61
C ALA A 583 8.89 -13.03 14.34
N THR A 584 8.96 -13.10 15.66
CA THR A 584 8.93 -11.95 16.56
C THR A 584 10.02 -12.14 17.62
N GLN A 585 10.37 -11.09 18.34
CA GLN A 585 11.37 -11.22 19.41
C GLN A 585 10.98 -12.22 20.52
N SER A 586 9.70 -12.51 20.66
CA SER A 586 9.21 -13.45 21.69
C SER A 586 8.86 -14.85 21.16
N GLY A 587 9.04 -15.13 19.89
CA GLY A 587 8.67 -16.41 19.28
C GLY A 587 8.17 -16.27 17.86
N ILE A 588 7.37 -17.23 17.38
CA ILE A 588 6.70 -17.19 16.09
C ILE A 588 5.21 -16.98 16.33
N THR A 589 4.63 -16.01 15.61
CA THR A 589 3.19 -15.76 15.59
C THR A 589 2.59 -16.38 14.34
N LEU A 590 1.61 -17.25 14.50
CA LEU A 590 0.74 -17.76 13.47
C LEU A 590 -0.50 -16.87 13.43
N GLN A 591 -0.73 -16.21 12.29
CA GLN A 591 -1.86 -15.31 12.10
C GLN A 591 -2.81 -15.88 11.06
N PHE A 592 -4.10 -15.82 11.36
CA PHE A 592 -5.16 -16.25 10.47
C PHE A 592 -6.24 -15.19 10.41
N SER A 593 -6.77 -14.90 9.22
CA SER A 593 -7.91 -13.98 9.05
C SER A 593 -8.78 -14.38 7.88
N GLY A 594 -10.07 -14.17 7.97
CA GLY A 594 -11.00 -14.42 6.87
C GLY A 594 -12.31 -15.09 7.27
N TYR A 595 -13.04 -15.63 6.28
CA TYR A 595 -14.35 -16.23 6.49
C TYR A 595 -14.29 -17.39 7.49
N HIS A 596 -15.01 -17.26 8.58
CA HIS A 596 -14.99 -18.18 9.72
C HIS A 596 -15.13 -19.67 9.31
N GLN A 597 -16.03 -19.96 8.39
CA GLN A 597 -16.29 -21.34 7.93
C GLN A 597 -15.11 -21.99 7.19
N SER A 598 -14.30 -21.20 6.50
CA SER A 598 -13.10 -21.66 5.80
C SER A 598 -11.87 -21.58 6.72
N LEU A 599 -11.87 -20.65 7.66
CA LEU A 599 -10.73 -20.35 8.54
C LEU A 599 -10.50 -21.44 9.58
N ILE A 600 -11.54 -21.93 10.27
CA ILE A 600 -11.39 -22.95 11.33
C ILE A 600 -10.78 -24.26 10.81
N PRO A 601 -11.23 -24.81 9.65
CA PRO A 601 -10.54 -25.94 9.03
C PRO A 601 -9.06 -25.66 8.71
N LEU A 602 -8.72 -24.46 8.25
CA LEU A 602 -7.34 -24.06 7.96
C LEU A 602 -6.48 -24.05 9.23
N VAL A 603 -6.96 -23.43 10.33
CA VAL A 603 -6.24 -23.43 11.62
C VAL A 603 -5.95 -24.88 12.07
N ASN A 604 -6.97 -25.75 12.00
CA ASN A 604 -6.80 -27.15 12.40
C ASN A 604 -5.73 -27.85 11.56
N GLN A 605 -5.76 -27.69 10.22
CA GLN A 605 -4.77 -28.32 9.33
C GLN A 605 -3.35 -27.77 9.54
N VAL A 606 -3.21 -26.47 9.77
CA VAL A 606 -1.92 -25.86 10.09
C VAL A 606 -1.35 -26.43 11.38
N LEU A 607 -2.13 -26.48 12.45
CA LEU A 607 -1.70 -27.01 13.75
C LEU A 607 -1.36 -28.52 13.68
N ASP A 608 -2.13 -29.29 12.91
CA ASP A 608 -1.87 -30.72 12.68
C ASP A 608 -0.59 -30.96 11.85
N SER A 609 -0.14 -29.95 11.08
CA SER A 609 1.09 -30.02 10.28
C SER A 609 2.35 -29.57 11.04
N LEU A 610 2.20 -29.10 12.29
CA LEU A 610 3.34 -28.75 13.15
C LEU A 610 3.74 -29.90 14.08
N PRO A 611 5.06 -30.12 14.30
CA PRO A 611 6.20 -29.48 13.68
C PRO A 611 6.35 -29.83 12.18
N ILE A 612 6.77 -28.87 11.37
CA ILE A 612 7.09 -29.14 9.96
C ILE A 612 8.28 -30.11 9.83
N PRO A 613 8.35 -30.90 8.73
CA PRO A 613 9.52 -31.74 8.44
C PRO A 613 10.81 -30.92 8.36
N LEU A 614 11.94 -31.55 8.57
CA LEU A 614 13.26 -30.94 8.35
C LEU A 614 13.41 -30.61 6.85
N ILE A 615 13.80 -29.36 6.57
CA ILE A 615 13.90 -28.86 5.20
C ILE A 615 15.00 -29.57 4.40
N ASP A 616 14.76 -29.80 3.12
CA ASP A 616 15.74 -30.39 2.21
C ASP A 616 16.76 -29.35 1.72
N GLU A 617 17.74 -29.77 0.93
CA GLU A 617 18.83 -28.92 0.41
C GLU A 617 18.30 -27.84 -0.54
N SER A 618 17.31 -28.15 -1.35
CA SER A 618 16.78 -27.21 -2.33
C SER A 618 16.00 -26.08 -1.65
N THR A 619 15.18 -26.41 -0.66
CA THR A 619 14.46 -25.43 0.18
C THR A 619 15.44 -24.58 0.99
N TRP A 620 16.47 -25.22 1.60
CA TRP A 620 17.51 -24.50 2.32
C TRP A 620 18.23 -23.47 1.45
N SER A 621 18.71 -23.85 0.27
CA SER A 621 19.40 -22.95 -0.65
C SER A 621 18.54 -21.76 -1.07
N ARG A 622 17.25 -22.00 -1.28
CA ARG A 622 16.29 -20.94 -1.65
C ARG A 622 16.01 -19.98 -0.50
N LEU A 623 15.82 -20.49 0.73
CA LEU A 623 15.63 -19.65 1.92
C LEU A 623 16.89 -18.82 2.23
N GLN A 624 18.07 -19.39 2.12
CA GLN A 624 19.32 -18.66 2.25
C GLN A 624 19.43 -17.53 1.22
N GLN A 625 19.13 -17.79 -0.03
CA GLN A 625 19.13 -16.77 -1.07
C GLN A 625 18.16 -15.62 -0.77
N LEU A 626 16.94 -15.96 -0.38
CA LEU A 626 15.92 -14.94 -0.04
C LEU A 626 16.35 -14.09 1.18
N LYS A 627 16.91 -14.73 2.21
CA LYS A 627 17.41 -14.02 3.39
C LYS A 627 18.61 -13.13 3.06
N SER A 628 19.56 -13.61 2.27
CA SER A 628 20.68 -12.81 1.77
C SER A 628 20.22 -11.57 1.01
N GLN A 629 19.25 -11.72 0.10
CA GLN A 629 18.64 -10.59 -0.63
C GLN A 629 17.91 -9.62 0.30
N SER A 630 17.26 -10.12 1.36
CA SER A 630 16.61 -9.29 2.36
C SER A 630 17.62 -8.44 3.14
N LEU A 631 18.70 -9.06 3.63
CA LEU A 631 19.78 -8.37 4.34
C LEU A 631 20.47 -7.32 3.46
N ALA A 632 20.76 -7.66 2.20
CA ALA A 632 21.35 -6.73 1.24
C ALA A 632 20.44 -5.52 0.95
N ARG A 633 19.12 -5.71 0.91
CA ARG A 633 18.16 -4.60 0.73
C ARG A 633 18.18 -3.64 1.92
N VAL A 634 18.25 -4.14 3.15
CA VAL A 634 18.37 -3.31 4.36
C VAL A 634 19.69 -2.53 4.33
N GLN A 635 20.78 -3.17 3.95
CA GLN A 635 22.10 -2.52 3.83
C GLN A 635 22.11 -1.41 2.77
N ALA A 636 21.36 -1.59 1.68
CA ALA A 636 21.21 -0.59 0.60
C ALA A 636 20.11 0.45 0.88
N ALA A 637 19.42 0.37 2.03
CA ALA A 637 18.38 1.31 2.38
C ALA A 637 18.92 2.74 2.58
N ARG A 638 18.00 3.70 2.50
CA ARG A 638 18.33 5.12 2.66
C ARG A 638 18.94 5.41 4.04
N PRO A 639 19.89 6.35 4.14
CA PRO A 639 20.54 6.71 5.41
C PRO A 639 19.57 7.01 6.55
N SER A 640 18.50 7.75 6.28
CA SER A 640 17.46 8.03 7.30
C SER A 640 16.81 6.76 7.84
N SER A 641 16.46 5.78 6.99
CA SER A 641 15.88 4.51 7.42
C SER A 641 16.85 3.69 8.25
N ARG A 642 18.13 3.63 7.84
CA ARG A 642 19.19 2.92 8.58
C ARG A 642 19.42 3.52 9.96
N LEU A 643 19.30 4.85 10.14
CA LEU A 643 19.38 5.45 11.47
C LEU A 643 18.24 4.96 12.38
N PHE A 644 17.02 4.71 11.86
CA PHE A 644 15.94 4.11 12.64
C PHE A 644 16.20 2.64 13.02
N ASP A 645 16.87 1.87 12.15
CA ASP A 645 17.31 0.52 12.49
C ASP A 645 18.30 0.52 13.65
N GLU A 646 19.25 1.46 13.67
CA GLU A 646 20.21 1.64 14.78
C GLU A 646 19.52 2.04 16.10
N ILE A 647 18.49 2.90 16.04
CA ILE A 647 17.66 3.26 17.20
C ILE A 647 16.96 2.00 17.75
N THR A 648 16.39 1.21 16.87
CA THR A 648 15.70 -0.02 17.25
C THR A 648 16.65 -1.01 17.92
N ALA A 649 17.84 -1.23 17.34
CA ALA A 649 18.86 -2.11 17.88
C ALA A 649 19.35 -1.68 19.27
N GLU A 650 19.43 -0.37 19.54
CA GLU A 650 19.87 0.15 20.84
C GLU A 650 18.77 0.08 21.91
N LEU A 651 17.55 0.45 21.56
CA LEU A 651 16.46 0.54 22.51
C LEU A 651 15.77 -0.79 22.79
N MET A 652 15.86 -1.75 21.89
CA MET A 652 15.16 -3.04 22.04
C MET A 652 16.16 -4.12 22.46
N PRO A 653 16.01 -4.74 23.63
CA PRO A 653 17.04 -5.67 24.19
C PRO A 653 17.28 -6.94 23.35
N LEU A 654 16.34 -7.27 22.48
CA LEU A 654 16.40 -8.48 21.63
C LEU A 654 16.39 -8.11 20.13
N ALA A 655 16.77 -6.87 19.80
CA ALA A 655 17.06 -6.43 18.44
C ALA A 655 18.57 -6.30 18.24
N TYR A 656 19.03 -6.49 17.04
CA TYR A 656 20.43 -6.53 16.67
C TYR A 656 20.68 -5.58 15.49
N SER A 657 21.88 -5.00 15.45
CA SER A 657 22.33 -4.18 14.34
C SER A 657 22.43 -4.99 13.05
N GLN A 658 22.36 -4.31 11.92
CA GLN A 658 22.52 -4.97 10.61
C GLN A 658 23.85 -5.70 10.47
N THR A 659 24.92 -5.19 11.09
CA THR A 659 26.24 -5.83 11.08
C THR A 659 26.21 -7.16 11.84
N GLU A 660 25.65 -7.17 13.06
CA GLU A 660 25.50 -8.40 13.85
C GLU A 660 24.65 -9.46 13.13
N LEU A 661 23.58 -9.03 12.47
CA LEU A 661 22.71 -9.94 11.71
C LEU A 661 23.42 -10.50 10.47
N ASN A 662 24.21 -9.69 9.77
CA ASN A 662 24.99 -10.17 8.62
C ASN A 662 26.06 -11.19 9.06
N ASP A 663 26.82 -10.89 10.11
CA ASP A 663 27.86 -11.79 10.64
C ASP A 663 27.24 -13.10 11.13
N ALA A 664 26.09 -13.02 11.80
CA ALA A 664 25.34 -14.18 12.24
C ALA A 664 24.87 -15.05 11.07
N PHE A 665 24.32 -14.43 10.02
CA PHE A 665 23.84 -15.16 8.86
C PHE A 665 24.93 -15.97 8.15
N GLU A 666 26.14 -15.42 8.03
CA GLU A 666 27.30 -16.12 7.44
C GLU A 666 27.71 -17.38 8.23
N SER A 667 27.39 -17.42 9.52
CA SER A 667 27.75 -18.54 10.40
C SER A 667 26.75 -19.72 10.38
N ILE A 668 25.54 -19.52 9.81
CA ILE A 668 24.46 -20.49 9.89
C ILE A 668 24.47 -21.45 8.70
N ASP A 669 24.66 -22.74 9.00
CA ASP A 669 24.51 -23.82 8.03
C ASP A 669 23.18 -24.60 8.23
N ARG A 670 22.82 -25.46 7.28
CA ARG A 670 21.61 -26.28 7.36
C ARG A 670 21.58 -27.20 8.58
N GLN A 671 22.73 -27.72 9.03
CA GLN A 671 22.77 -28.61 10.19
C GLN A 671 22.44 -27.85 11.48
N THR A 672 23.00 -26.67 11.66
CA THR A 672 22.72 -25.78 12.78
C THR A 672 21.23 -25.35 12.77
N PHE A 673 20.71 -25.02 11.60
CA PHE A 673 19.30 -24.72 11.44
C PHE A 673 18.37 -25.90 11.80
N HIS A 674 18.72 -27.14 11.40
CA HIS A 674 17.95 -28.32 11.78
C HIS A 674 17.97 -28.60 13.30
N GLN A 675 19.09 -28.28 13.98
CA GLN A 675 19.15 -28.37 15.44
C GLN A 675 18.24 -27.33 16.09
N TYR A 676 18.26 -26.13 15.58
CA TYR A 676 17.39 -25.04 16.03
C TYR A 676 15.90 -25.40 15.82
N GLN A 677 15.51 -25.88 14.64
CA GLN A 677 14.15 -26.30 14.34
C GLN A 677 13.64 -27.34 15.33
N LYS A 678 14.43 -28.36 15.66
CA LYS A 678 14.09 -29.37 16.67
C LYS A 678 13.96 -28.75 18.07
N ALA A 679 14.88 -27.85 18.43
CA ALA A 679 14.88 -27.21 19.73
C ALA A 679 13.66 -26.30 19.90
N PHE A 680 13.30 -25.54 18.86
CA PHE A 680 12.12 -24.66 18.88
C PHE A 680 10.83 -25.45 19.15
N PHE A 681 10.61 -26.55 18.45
CA PHE A 681 9.42 -27.39 18.61
C PHE A 681 9.50 -28.38 19.78
N SER A 682 10.55 -28.38 20.61
CA SER A 682 10.59 -29.24 21.81
C SER A 682 9.64 -28.75 22.90
N GLY A 683 9.31 -27.46 22.93
CA GLY A 683 8.33 -26.87 23.84
C GLY A 683 8.41 -25.35 23.90
N PHE A 684 7.25 -24.75 24.09
CA PHE A 684 7.08 -23.29 24.19
C PHE A 684 5.84 -22.96 25.04
N LYS A 685 5.72 -21.70 25.48
CA LYS A 685 4.45 -21.14 25.96
C LYS A 685 3.62 -20.63 24.80
N THR A 686 2.30 -20.52 24.99
CA THR A 686 1.42 -19.99 23.94
C THR A 686 0.48 -18.91 24.47
N GLU A 687 0.21 -17.94 23.62
CA GLU A 687 -0.85 -16.96 23.76
C GLU A 687 -1.72 -17.03 22.50
N MET A 688 -3.03 -17.08 22.70
CA MET A 688 -4.00 -17.19 21.61
C MET A 688 -5.04 -16.09 21.72
N PHE A 689 -5.43 -15.51 20.59
CA PHE A 689 -6.53 -14.56 20.53
C PHE A 689 -7.47 -14.96 19.39
N LEU A 690 -8.76 -15.06 19.70
CA LEU A 690 -9.83 -15.32 18.74
C LEU A 690 -10.84 -14.18 18.80
N HIS A 691 -11.00 -13.49 17.69
CA HIS A 691 -11.98 -12.44 17.48
C HIS A 691 -12.92 -12.80 16.32
N GLY A 692 -14.23 -12.69 16.52
CA GLY A 692 -15.18 -12.93 15.44
C GLY A 692 -16.58 -13.34 15.93
N PRO A 693 -17.44 -13.85 15.00
CA PRO A 693 -18.83 -14.18 15.23
C PRO A 693 -19.00 -15.53 15.96
N VAL A 694 -18.27 -15.72 17.04
CA VAL A 694 -18.32 -16.94 17.84
C VAL A 694 -18.91 -16.65 19.22
N SER A 695 -19.67 -17.60 19.76
CA SER A 695 -20.05 -17.51 21.16
C SER A 695 -18.83 -17.70 22.07
N ARG A 696 -18.91 -17.19 23.31
CA ARG A 696 -17.81 -17.34 24.28
C ARG A 696 -17.46 -18.81 24.58
N ASP A 697 -18.48 -19.66 24.61
CA ASP A 697 -18.28 -21.08 24.93
C ASP A 697 -17.70 -21.83 23.71
N GLU A 698 -18.12 -21.51 22.52
CA GLU A 698 -17.53 -22.02 21.28
C GLU A 698 -16.08 -21.59 21.12
N GLY A 699 -15.78 -20.27 21.31
CA GLY A 699 -14.42 -19.75 21.26
C GLY A 699 -13.52 -20.42 22.30
N LYS A 700 -14.03 -20.66 23.54
CA LYS A 700 -13.30 -21.40 24.57
C LYS A 700 -12.99 -22.82 24.10
N ALA A 701 -13.98 -23.54 23.56
CA ALA A 701 -13.81 -24.93 23.11
C ALA A 701 -12.78 -25.02 21.96
N LEU A 702 -12.79 -24.07 21.02
CA LEU A 702 -11.80 -23.98 19.94
C LEU A 702 -10.40 -23.80 20.50
N LEU A 703 -10.18 -22.77 21.34
CA LEU A 703 -8.86 -22.51 21.94
C LEU A 703 -8.36 -23.70 22.76
N GLU A 704 -9.23 -24.34 23.55
CA GLU A 704 -8.89 -25.55 24.31
C GLU A 704 -8.44 -26.70 23.41
N SER A 705 -9.13 -26.90 22.29
CA SER A 705 -8.78 -27.94 21.30
C SER A 705 -7.42 -27.65 20.62
N TRP A 706 -7.08 -26.38 20.40
CA TRP A 706 -5.79 -25.98 19.79
C TRP A 706 -4.62 -26.09 20.76
N VAL A 707 -4.83 -25.72 22.05
CA VAL A 707 -3.81 -25.92 23.11
C VAL A 707 -3.41 -27.40 23.18
N GLN A 708 -4.36 -28.36 23.04
CA GLN A 708 -4.08 -29.80 23.09
C GLN A 708 -3.22 -30.32 21.92
N ARG A 709 -3.10 -29.57 20.83
CA ARG A 709 -2.31 -29.94 19.64
C ARG A 709 -0.88 -29.41 19.68
N LEU A 710 -0.56 -28.51 20.63
CA LEU A 710 0.74 -27.85 20.72
C LEU A 710 1.60 -28.43 21.85
N PRO A 711 2.93 -28.53 21.67
CA PRO A 711 3.86 -28.99 22.71
C PRO A 711 4.10 -27.90 23.75
N ILE A 712 3.11 -27.66 24.62
CA ILE A 712 3.21 -26.63 25.67
C ILE A 712 4.18 -27.06 26.74
N ASP A 713 5.18 -26.20 27.03
CA ASP A 713 6.11 -26.38 28.14
C ASP A 713 5.98 -25.25 29.15
N ASN A 714 5.39 -25.56 30.30
CA ASN A 714 5.20 -24.62 31.41
C ASN A 714 6.53 -24.11 32.00
N SER A 715 7.63 -24.86 31.84
CA SER A 715 8.96 -24.48 32.33
C SER A 715 9.68 -23.46 31.46
N THR A 716 9.22 -23.22 30.24
CA THR A 716 9.80 -22.19 29.35
C THR A 716 9.77 -20.82 30.03
N PRO A 717 10.92 -20.10 30.13
CA PRO A 717 10.94 -18.77 30.72
C PRO A 717 10.02 -17.79 30.02
N ASP A 718 9.46 -16.85 30.75
CA ASP A 718 8.66 -15.78 30.14
C ASP A 718 9.57 -14.69 29.61
N ILE A 719 9.28 -14.18 28.44
CA ILE A 719 9.99 -13.06 27.79
C ILE A 719 9.18 -11.81 28.04
N GLN A 720 9.76 -10.86 28.74
CA GLN A 720 9.20 -9.51 28.81
C GLN A 720 9.84 -8.64 27.73
N VAL A 721 9.00 -8.03 26.93
CA VAL A 721 9.41 -7.14 25.87
C VAL A 721 9.30 -5.71 26.41
N THR A 722 10.43 -5.16 26.85
CA THR A 722 10.57 -3.79 27.36
C THR A 722 11.66 -3.08 26.57
N THR A 723 11.66 -1.76 26.57
CA THR A 723 12.77 -0.98 26.01
C THR A 723 13.90 -0.86 27.03
N ASN A 724 15.13 -0.85 26.54
CA ASN A 724 16.29 -0.41 27.30
C ASN A 724 16.27 1.12 27.43
N PRO A 725 16.74 1.69 28.54
CA PRO A 725 17.08 3.10 28.57
C PRO A 725 18.21 3.37 27.57
N TRP A 726 18.22 4.55 26.96
CA TRP A 726 19.35 4.95 26.11
C TRP A 726 20.63 4.98 26.95
N SER A 727 21.62 4.19 26.60
CA SER A 727 22.83 4.00 27.41
C SER A 727 24.09 4.54 26.74
N GLY A 728 23.99 4.95 25.50
CA GLY A 728 25.13 5.42 24.72
C GLY A 728 25.40 6.92 24.79
N GLU A 729 26.36 7.39 24.01
CA GLU A 729 26.56 8.81 23.78
C GLU A 729 25.31 9.45 23.18
N SER A 730 25.02 10.69 23.59
CA SER A 730 23.87 11.43 23.07
C SER A 730 24.03 11.84 21.60
N ILE A 731 25.26 11.79 21.07
CA ILE A 731 25.56 12.06 19.65
C ILE A 731 26.30 10.86 19.10
N ARG A 732 25.77 10.25 18.05
CA ARG A 732 26.40 9.15 17.32
C ARG A 732 26.51 9.44 15.84
N SER A 733 27.61 8.96 15.23
CA SER A 733 27.87 9.13 13.81
C SER A 733 28.09 7.80 13.13
N TYR A 734 27.47 7.62 11.98
CA TYR A 734 27.55 6.44 11.14
C TYR A 734 28.07 6.81 9.76
N GLN A 735 28.73 5.87 9.10
CA GLN A 735 29.18 6.03 7.72
C GLN A 735 28.48 4.99 6.84
N TYR A 736 27.82 5.44 5.79
CA TYR A 736 27.11 4.58 4.87
C TYR A 736 27.59 4.81 3.42
N ASP A 737 27.67 3.74 2.64
CA ASP A 737 27.91 3.85 1.20
C ASP A 737 26.62 4.27 0.48
N HIS A 738 26.27 5.54 0.67
CA HIS A 738 25.12 6.19 0.04
C HIS A 738 25.48 7.65 -0.24
N PRO A 739 25.12 8.19 -1.41
CA PRO A 739 25.50 9.59 -1.76
C PRO A 739 24.81 10.63 -0.88
N ASP A 740 23.62 10.32 -0.36
CA ASP A 740 22.92 11.22 0.54
C ASP A 740 23.43 11.05 1.97
N GLN A 741 23.22 12.08 2.75
CA GLN A 741 23.51 12.16 4.17
C GLN A 741 22.21 12.40 4.94
N ALA A 742 22.17 12.07 6.23
CA ALA A 742 20.99 12.24 7.03
C ALA A 742 21.32 12.60 8.49
N ALA A 743 20.37 13.24 9.15
CA ALA A 743 20.34 13.37 10.60
C ALA A 743 18.96 13.04 11.15
N THR A 744 18.95 12.43 12.33
CA THR A 744 17.74 12.14 13.10
C THR A 744 17.97 12.60 14.54
N VAL A 745 17.02 13.34 15.08
CA VAL A 745 17.03 13.79 16.49
C VAL A 745 15.82 13.18 17.19
N LEU A 746 16.06 12.57 18.34
CA LEU A 746 15.04 11.88 19.12
C LEU A 746 14.95 12.47 20.52
N TYR A 747 13.75 12.54 21.01
CA TYR A 747 13.42 12.79 22.42
C TYR A 747 12.70 11.55 22.98
N ILE A 748 13.37 10.82 23.85
CA ILE A 748 12.89 9.56 24.41
C ILE A 748 12.24 9.85 25.75
N ASP A 749 10.98 9.46 25.98
CA ASP A 749 10.32 9.58 27.29
C ASP A 749 10.56 8.31 28.11
N THR A 750 10.98 8.49 29.34
CA THR A 750 11.11 7.37 30.28
C THR A 750 9.77 7.02 30.96
N ASN A 751 8.78 7.89 30.84
CA ASN A 751 7.44 7.63 31.36
C ASN A 751 6.59 6.94 30.29
N THR A 752 6.15 5.73 30.57
CA THR A 752 5.45 4.85 29.62
C THR A 752 3.95 4.71 29.88
N ASP A 753 3.40 5.56 30.76
CA ASP A 753 1.97 5.57 31.06
C ASP A 753 1.11 6.03 29.86
N PRO A 754 -0.21 5.73 29.86
CA PRO A 754 -1.11 6.11 28.77
C PRO A 754 -1.15 7.62 28.51
N GLY A 755 -1.08 8.45 29.57
CA GLY A 755 -1.08 9.91 29.49
C GLY A 755 0.15 10.44 28.75
N SER A 756 1.35 9.97 29.08
CA SER A 756 2.59 10.35 28.39
C SER A 756 2.56 9.95 26.92
N ARG A 757 2.03 8.77 26.57
CA ARG A 757 1.93 8.34 25.17
C ARG A 757 1.01 9.23 24.36
N ILE A 758 -0.16 9.62 24.88
CA ILE A 758 -1.09 10.45 24.12
C ILE A 758 -0.63 11.91 24.02
N LEU A 759 0.02 12.46 25.04
CA LEU A 759 0.63 13.77 24.97
C LEU A 759 1.77 13.82 23.95
N ASN A 760 2.56 12.76 23.86
CA ASN A 760 3.59 12.62 22.84
C ASN A 760 2.98 12.55 21.42
N GLN A 761 1.85 11.84 21.23
CA GLN A 761 1.13 11.81 19.98
C GLN A 761 0.62 13.20 19.58
N LEU A 762 0.04 13.95 20.51
CA LEU A 762 -0.40 15.33 20.27
C LEU A 762 0.79 16.23 19.89
N ALA A 763 1.96 16.03 20.51
CA ALA A 763 3.18 16.76 20.14
C ALA A 763 3.61 16.46 18.70
N GLY A 764 3.57 15.20 18.27
CA GLY A 764 3.83 14.80 16.89
C GLY A 764 2.90 15.48 15.88
N ASN A 765 1.59 15.46 16.16
CA ASN A 765 0.58 16.08 15.29
C ASN A 765 0.81 17.59 15.12
N LEU A 766 1.16 18.27 16.21
CA LEU A 766 1.35 19.73 16.23
C LEU A 766 2.66 20.18 15.56
N ILE A 767 3.74 19.37 15.61
CA ILE A 767 5.05 19.76 15.05
C ILE A 767 5.17 19.41 13.56
N GLU A 768 4.42 18.43 13.05
CA GLU A 768 4.59 17.85 11.71
C GLU A 768 4.56 18.91 10.59
N ALA A 769 3.47 19.65 10.47
CA ALA A 769 3.29 20.65 9.40
C ALA A 769 4.28 21.84 9.51
N PRO A 770 4.48 22.47 10.68
CA PRO A 770 5.49 23.53 10.82
C PRO A 770 6.91 23.07 10.52
N PHE A 771 7.29 21.88 10.96
CA PHE A 771 8.61 21.30 10.71
C PHE A 771 8.85 21.09 9.21
N TYR A 772 7.89 20.48 8.52
CA TYR A 772 7.96 20.26 7.08
C TYR A 772 8.05 21.58 6.33
N THR A 773 7.17 22.53 6.62
CA THR A 773 7.12 23.82 5.93
C THR A 773 8.44 24.58 6.06
N ARG A 774 8.97 24.72 7.27
CA ARG A 774 10.20 25.49 7.50
C ARG A 774 11.43 24.81 6.93
N LEU A 775 11.61 23.51 7.15
CA LEU A 775 12.86 22.82 6.80
C LEU A 775 12.85 22.30 5.35
N ARG A 776 11.70 21.83 4.85
CA ARG A 776 11.57 21.32 3.50
C ARG A 776 11.26 22.42 2.48
N THR A 777 10.28 23.30 2.80
CA THR A 777 9.77 24.25 1.83
C THR A 777 10.57 25.56 1.84
N GLU A 778 10.81 26.15 3.02
CA GLU A 778 11.48 27.45 3.14
C GLU A 778 13.01 27.32 3.07
N LYS A 779 13.60 26.44 3.91
CA LYS A 779 15.06 26.26 3.97
C LYS A 779 15.62 25.28 2.94
N GLN A 780 14.78 24.44 2.34
CA GLN A 780 15.14 23.44 1.31
C GLN A 780 16.31 22.51 1.71
N LEU A 781 16.36 22.10 2.99
CA LEU A 781 17.49 21.35 3.54
C LEU A 781 17.56 19.91 3.04
N GLY A 782 16.43 19.28 2.71
CA GLY A 782 16.39 17.91 2.24
C GLY A 782 15.05 17.52 1.64
N TYR A 783 15.03 16.47 0.84
CA TYR A 783 13.81 15.97 0.19
C TYR A 783 13.01 14.99 1.07
N ILE A 784 13.67 14.32 2.04
CA ILE A 784 13.00 13.64 3.14
C ILE A 784 13.13 14.56 4.35
N THR A 785 12.02 15.04 4.83
CA THR A 785 11.95 15.95 5.99
C THR A 785 10.65 15.69 6.70
N PHE A 786 10.69 15.20 7.93
CA PHE A 786 9.50 14.95 8.73
C PHE A 786 9.80 15.04 10.22
N ALA A 787 8.78 15.36 11.00
CA ALA A 787 8.75 15.15 12.44
C ALA A 787 7.52 14.32 12.78
N THR A 788 7.65 13.42 13.74
CA THR A 788 6.56 12.51 14.14
C THR A 788 6.73 12.03 15.57
N ALA A 789 5.66 11.48 16.12
CA ALA A 789 5.67 10.78 17.40
C ALA A 789 5.25 9.32 17.21
N PHE A 790 5.96 8.41 17.84
CA PHE A 790 5.60 6.99 17.86
C PHE A 790 6.02 6.35 19.17
N PRO A 791 5.32 5.31 19.64
CA PRO A 791 5.80 4.50 20.74
C PRO A 791 6.70 3.36 20.22
N LEU A 792 7.88 3.19 20.80
CA LEU A 792 8.63 1.95 20.66
C LEU A 792 8.26 1.06 21.85
N TYR A 793 7.49 -0.01 21.60
CA TYR A 793 6.71 -0.71 22.62
C TYR A 793 5.80 0.26 23.40
N ASN A 794 6.13 0.53 24.68
CA ASN A 794 5.41 1.49 25.51
C ASN A 794 6.14 2.82 25.70
N THR A 795 7.37 2.94 25.21
CA THR A 795 8.21 4.14 25.36
C THR A 795 7.86 5.17 24.30
N PRO A 796 7.35 6.36 24.67
CA PRO A 796 7.05 7.41 23.72
C PRO A 796 8.32 8.03 23.16
N ILE A 797 8.37 8.19 21.85
CA ILE A 797 9.48 8.83 21.12
C ILE A 797 8.90 9.96 20.26
N LEU A 798 9.45 11.17 20.40
CA LEU A 798 9.22 12.30 19.51
C LEU A 798 10.49 12.49 18.69
N THR A 799 10.38 12.59 17.37
CA THR A 799 11.54 12.60 16.48
C THR A 799 11.38 13.56 15.32
N GLY A 800 12.51 14.09 14.84
CA GLY A 800 12.62 14.75 13.53
C GLY A 800 13.76 14.14 12.73
N ALA A 801 13.58 14.03 11.42
CA ALA A 801 14.60 13.49 10.52
C ALA A 801 14.67 14.30 9.22
N ILE A 802 15.89 14.46 8.71
CA ILE A 802 16.14 15.06 7.39
C ILE A 802 17.18 14.22 6.65
N GLN A 803 16.90 13.92 5.37
CA GLN A 803 17.88 13.36 4.44
C GLN A 803 18.11 14.31 3.28
N SER A 804 19.36 14.54 2.93
CA SER A 804 19.78 15.54 1.95
C SER A 804 20.90 14.98 1.05
N PRO A 805 20.89 15.31 -0.25
CA PRO A 805 22.01 15.03 -1.15
C PRO A 805 23.14 16.05 -1.03
N THR A 806 22.95 17.18 -0.34
CA THR A 806 23.86 18.33 -0.35
C THR A 806 24.24 18.86 1.02
N ALA A 807 23.32 18.83 2.00
CA ALA A 807 23.55 19.40 3.33
C ALA A 807 24.30 18.40 4.23
N ASN A 808 25.20 18.95 5.06
CA ASN A 808 25.99 18.18 6.01
C ASN A 808 25.12 17.67 7.18
N PRO A 809 25.32 16.46 7.71
CA PRO A 809 24.59 15.92 8.85
C PRO A 809 24.62 16.79 10.12
N ASP A 810 25.72 17.53 10.36
CA ASP A 810 25.78 18.48 11.48
C ASP A 810 24.79 19.62 11.30
N GLU A 811 24.74 20.21 10.12
CA GLU A 811 23.82 21.28 9.75
C GLU A 811 22.35 20.79 9.83
N LEU A 812 22.10 19.56 9.35
CA LEU A 812 20.77 18.96 9.43
C LEU A 812 20.34 18.73 10.89
N ALA A 813 21.22 18.20 11.72
CA ALA A 813 20.95 17.98 13.15
C ALA A 813 20.68 19.29 13.88
N ASP A 814 21.50 20.34 13.64
CA ASP A 814 21.30 21.66 14.25
C ASP A 814 19.96 22.27 13.80
N ALA A 815 19.58 22.13 12.54
CA ALA A 815 18.31 22.60 12.04
C ALA A 815 17.12 21.90 12.70
N ILE A 816 17.19 20.57 12.88
CA ILE A 816 16.15 19.81 13.57
C ILE A 816 16.04 20.25 15.03
N GLN A 817 17.16 20.34 15.75
CA GLN A 817 17.18 20.76 17.16
C GLN A 817 16.59 22.17 17.36
N ASN A 818 16.95 23.12 16.51
CA ASN A 818 16.41 24.49 16.59
C ASN A 818 14.88 24.55 16.41
N GLU A 819 14.29 23.70 15.55
CA GLU A 819 12.83 23.64 15.40
C GLU A 819 12.17 23.07 16.67
N PHE A 820 12.75 22.04 17.27
CA PHE A 820 12.22 21.49 18.53
C PHE A 820 12.42 22.46 19.72
N GLU A 821 13.53 23.17 19.81
CA GLU A 821 13.77 24.18 20.83
C GLU A 821 12.73 25.30 20.79
N GLY A 822 12.31 25.70 19.58
CA GLY A 822 11.25 26.68 19.35
C GLY A 822 9.83 26.16 19.56
N PHE A 823 9.63 24.82 19.62
CA PHE A 823 8.32 24.21 19.54
C PHE A 823 7.39 24.60 20.73
N ALA A 824 7.88 24.56 21.96
CA ALA A 824 7.07 24.95 23.11
C ALA A 824 6.60 26.40 23.05
N ALA A 825 7.46 27.32 22.55
CA ALA A 825 7.10 28.73 22.35
C ALA A 825 6.09 28.90 21.21
N MET A 826 6.20 28.10 20.16
CA MET A 826 5.26 28.09 19.04
C MET A 826 3.85 27.69 19.54
N VAL A 827 3.75 26.61 20.34
CA VAL A 827 2.46 26.18 20.92
C VAL A 827 1.92 27.21 21.93
N GLU A 828 2.77 27.84 22.72
CA GLU A 828 2.38 28.92 23.65
C GLU A 828 1.77 30.11 22.90
N ALA A 829 2.31 30.47 21.74
CA ALA A 829 1.84 31.57 20.89
C ALA A 829 0.62 31.21 20.01
N MET A 830 0.34 29.91 19.84
CA MET A 830 -0.79 29.42 19.04
C MET A 830 -2.14 29.92 19.61
N PRO A 831 -3.12 30.29 18.77
CA PRO A 831 -4.48 30.61 19.23
C PRO A 831 -5.10 29.43 20.03
N ASP A 832 -5.88 29.76 21.08
CA ASP A 832 -6.46 28.74 21.95
C ASP A 832 -7.46 27.85 21.19
N ASP A 833 -8.19 28.39 20.25
CA ASP A 833 -9.14 27.67 19.40
C ASP A 833 -8.43 26.69 18.45
N GLN A 834 -7.26 27.06 17.93
CA GLN A 834 -6.44 26.16 17.11
C GLN A 834 -5.88 25.00 17.93
N PHE A 835 -5.34 25.25 19.13
CA PHE A 835 -4.90 24.19 20.03
C PHE A 835 -6.06 23.26 20.41
N GLU A 836 -7.20 23.83 20.75
CA GLU A 836 -8.39 23.07 21.10
C GLU A 836 -8.90 22.20 19.96
N SER A 837 -8.87 22.71 18.71
CA SER A 837 -9.22 21.94 17.51
C SER A 837 -8.34 20.70 17.38
N GLN A 838 -7.03 20.82 17.53
CA GLN A 838 -6.07 19.70 17.44
C GLN A 838 -6.29 18.68 18.57
N ARG A 839 -6.51 19.17 19.82
CA ARG A 839 -6.81 18.33 20.97
C ARG A 839 -8.11 17.54 20.78
N LEU A 840 -9.18 18.21 20.33
CA LEU A 840 -10.47 17.59 20.11
C LEU A 840 -10.43 16.59 18.95
N SER A 841 -9.68 16.86 17.89
CA SER A 841 -9.51 15.93 16.78
C SER A 841 -8.83 14.63 17.23
N LEU A 842 -7.78 14.72 18.04
CA LEU A 842 -7.14 13.52 18.60
C LEU A 842 -8.07 12.78 19.58
N LEU A 843 -8.87 13.52 20.34
CA LEU A 843 -9.89 12.94 21.23
C LEU A 843 -10.95 12.19 20.43
N ASP A 844 -11.48 12.78 19.35
CA ASP A 844 -12.45 12.13 18.47
C ASP A 844 -11.89 10.84 17.85
N GLN A 845 -10.64 10.83 17.40
CA GLN A 845 -9.97 9.61 16.91
C GLN A 845 -9.91 8.51 17.98
N LEU A 846 -9.68 8.89 19.24
CA LEU A 846 -9.70 7.92 20.35
C LEU A 846 -11.12 7.48 20.72
N LEU A 847 -12.12 8.32 20.58
CA LEU A 847 -13.51 7.98 20.91
C LEU A 847 -14.16 7.11 19.83
N ASN A 848 -13.77 7.26 18.59
CA ASN A 848 -14.27 6.44 17.50
C ASN A 848 -13.65 5.03 17.54
N PRO A 849 -14.44 3.96 17.44
CA PRO A 849 -13.91 2.62 17.34
C PRO A 849 -13.11 2.45 16.03
N PRO A 850 -12.19 1.47 15.97
CA PRO A 850 -11.54 1.10 14.72
C PRO A 850 -12.57 0.85 13.60
N SER A 851 -12.26 1.27 12.38
CA SER A 851 -13.19 1.22 11.25
C SER A 851 -13.45 -0.21 10.76
N THR A 852 -12.46 -1.10 10.94
CA THR A 852 -12.52 -2.48 10.50
C THR A 852 -12.31 -3.49 11.64
N GLN A 853 -12.81 -4.71 11.45
CA GLN A 853 -12.56 -5.81 12.38
C GLN A 853 -11.06 -6.07 12.56
N GLY A 854 -10.30 -6.05 11.46
CA GLY A 854 -8.86 -6.28 11.47
C GLY A 854 -8.08 -5.23 12.29
N GLU A 855 -8.45 -3.95 12.20
CA GLU A 855 -7.85 -2.88 13.03
C GLU A 855 -8.09 -3.12 14.52
N LEU A 856 -9.32 -3.48 14.91
CA LEU A 856 -9.64 -3.81 16.29
C LEU A 856 -8.85 -5.03 16.78
N SER A 857 -8.78 -6.07 15.95
CA SER A 857 -8.00 -7.28 16.24
C SER A 857 -6.52 -6.97 16.47
N ASN A 858 -5.92 -6.16 15.60
CA ASN A 858 -4.52 -5.76 15.70
C ASN A 858 -4.25 -4.89 16.95
N ALA A 859 -5.15 -3.96 17.27
CA ALA A 859 -5.03 -3.13 18.46
C ALA A 859 -5.06 -3.98 19.75
N ILE A 860 -5.99 -4.93 19.86
CA ILE A 860 -6.09 -5.85 20.98
C ILE A 860 -4.89 -6.80 21.05
N TRP A 861 -4.49 -7.36 19.91
CA TRP A 861 -3.31 -8.25 19.86
C TRP A 861 -2.02 -7.54 20.26
N SER A 862 -1.85 -6.29 19.82
CA SER A 862 -0.76 -5.42 20.28
C SER A 862 -0.81 -5.18 21.78
N ALA A 863 -1.98 -4.86 22.34
CA ALA A 863 -2.14 -4.68 23.79
C ALA A 863 -1.79 -5.95 24.58
N ILE A 864 -2.21 -7.13 24.11
CA ILE A 864 -1.84 -8.43 24.69
C ILE A 864 -0.31 -8.60 24.66
N GLY A 865 0.34 -8.37 23.52
CA GLY A 865 1.78 -8.50 23.34
C GLY A 865 2.60 -7.57 24.22
N LEU A 866 2.14 -6.33 24.40
CA LEU A 866 2.79 -5.29 25.18
C LEU A 866 2.36 -5.27 26.66
N ARG A 867 1.53 -6.23 27.07
CA ARG A 867 0.97 -6.29 28.44
C ARG A 867 0.23 -5.01 28.85
N ARG A 868 -0.37 -4.31 27.88
CA ARG A 868 -1.19 -3.12 28.15
C ARG A 868 -2.54 -3.51 28.73
N PRO A 869 -3.04 -2.79 29.73
CA PRO A 869 -4.44 -2.93 30.15
C PRO A 869 -5.39 -2.59 29.00
N PHE A 870 -6.49 -3.31 28.88
CA PHE A 870 -7.50 -2.96 27.86
C PHE A 870 -8.22 -1.63 28.15
N SER A 871 -8.07 -1.08 29.39
CA SER A 871 -8.52 0.27 29.77
C SER A 871 -7.60 1.40 29.28
N ASP A 872 -6.44 1.09 28.72
CA ASP A 872 -5.39 2.04 28.33
C ASP A 872 -5.92 3.22 27.49
N ARG A 873 -6.79 2.92 26.53
CA ARG A 873 -7.44 3.92 25.66
C ARG A 873 -8.32 4.90 26.47
N MET A 874 -9.04 4.43 27.49
CA MET A 874 -9.90 5.29 28.33
C MET A 874 -9.07 6.23 29.20
N GLU A 875 -7.89 5.80 29.63
CA GLU A 875 -6.96 6.66 30.38
C GLU A 875 -6.37 7.74 29.46
N GLN A 876 -6.09 7.42 28.20
CA GLN A 876 -5.70 8.41 27.17
C GLN A 876 -6.81 9.43 26.92
N VAL A 877 -8.06 8.98 26.78
CA VAL A 877 -9.24 9.86 26.64
C VAL A 877 -9.34 10.80 27.83
N ALA A 878 -9.30 10.28 29.05
CA ALA A 878 -9.38 11.11 30.27
C ALA A 878 -8.25 12.14 30.39
N THR A 879 -7.05 11.79 29.90
CA THR A 879 -5.91 12.72 29.83
C THR A 879 -6.21 13.89 28.88
N LEU A 880 -6.69 13.61 27.67
CA LEU A 880 -7.01 14.66 26.70
C LEU A 880 -8.20 15.51 27.13
N GLU A 881 -9.27 14.92 27.72
CA GLU A 881 -10.44 15.66 28.21
C GLU A 881 -10.07 16.71 29.26
N SER A 882 -9.11 16.41 30.15
CA SER A 882 -8.67 17.31 31.22
C SER A 882 -7.50 18.23 30.81
N LEU A 883 -6.90 18.04 29.62
CA LEU A 883 -5.70 18.75 29.22
C LEU A 883 -5.98 20.23 28.94
N THR A 884 -5.19 21.12 29.54
CA THR A 884 -5.12 22.54 29.17
C THR A 884 -3.87 22.83 28.32
N LYS A 885 -3.91 23.91 27.52
CA LYS A 885 -2.77 24.37 26.74
C LYS A 885 -1.52 24.62 27.60
N ASP A 886 -1.68 25.28 28.77
CA ASP A 886 -0.57 25.54 29.68
C ASP A 886 0.08 24.26 30.19
N GLN A 887 -0.72 23.25 30.53
CA GLN A 887 -0.23 21.94 30.95
C GLN A 887 0.55 21.26 29.83
N PHE A 888 0.07 21.36 28.59
CA PHE A 888 0.76 20.79 27.44
C PHE A 888 2.06 21.54 27.11
N VAL A 889 2.09 22.87 27.19
CA VAL A 889 3.33 23.67 27.04
C VAL A 889 4.36 23.29 28.11
N ALA A 890 3.91 23.10 29.38
CA ALA A 890 4.79 22.64 30.46
C ALA A 890 5.36 21.23 30.16
N TYR A 891 4.52 20.31 29.68
CA TYR A 891 4.95 18.98 29.19
C TYR A 891 6.02 19.11 28.09
N LEU A 892 5.80 19.92 27.06
CA LEU A 892 6.75 20.11 25.98
C LEU A 892 8.10 20.67 26.47
N LYS A 893 8.09 21.69 27.35
CA LYS A 893 9.32 22.29 27.93
C LYS A 893 10.16 21.26 28.68
N GLN A 894 9.54 20.28 29.31
CA GLN A 894 10.23 19.15 29.95
C GLN A 894 10.67 18.10 28.91
N ARG A 895 9.83 17.84 27.90
CA ARG A 895 9.97 16.75 26.95
C ARG A 895 11.12 16.93 25.96
N ILE A 896 11.33 18.16 25.49
CA ILE A 896 12.35 18.50 24.49
C ILE A 896 13.75 18.77 25.09
N GLN A 897 14.05 18.13 26.22
CA GLN A 897 15.38 18.19 26.84
C GLN A 897 16.18 16.91 26.53
N ASN A 898 17.50 17.03 26.51
CA ASN A 898 18.41 15.89 26.35
C ASN A 898 18.17 15.08 25.05
N PRO A 899 18.28 15.69 23.87
CA PRO A 899 18.13 15.00 22.61
C PRO A 899 19.19 13.93 22.39
N VAL A 900 18.80 12.85 21.73
CA VAL A 900 19.71 11.89 21.12
C VAL A 900 19.83 12.23 19.64
N VAL A 901 21.05 12.40 19.15
CA VAL A 901 21.33 12.84 17.78
C VAL A 901 22.08 11.74 17.02
N LEU A 902 21.53 11.27 15.93
CA LEU A 902 22.14 10.30 15.04
C LEU A 902 22.45 10.96 13.70
N LYS A 903 23.69 10.78 13.22
CA LYS A 903 24.18 11.39 12.00
C LYS A 903 24.70 10.32 11.05
N ALA A 904 24.29 10.37 9.80
CA ALA A 904 24.74 9.48 8.73
C ALA A 904 25.54 10.25 7.70
N TYR A 905 26.83 9.96 7.62
CA TYR A 905 27.78 10.54 6.66
C TYR A 905 28.00 9.60 5.49
N HIS A 906 28.31 10.15 4.33
CA HIS A 906 28.80 9.38 3.20
C HIS A 906 30.19 8.80 3.51
N SER A 907 30.43 7.51 3.22
CA SER A 907 31.67 6.81 3.57
C SER A 907 32.95 7.31 2.88
N ASN A 908 32.82 8.16 1.83
CA ASN A 908 33.93 8.78 1.11
C ASN A 908 34.03 10.32 1.34
N GLY A 909 33.35 10.85 2.35
CA GLY A 909 33.32 12.26 2.71
C GLY A 909 34.28 12.61 3.85
#